data_d488ec46865bf8b60a59f362ce90799e
#
_entry.id   d488ec46865bf8b60a59f362ce90799e
#
_cell.length_a   1.000
_cell.length_b   1.000
_cell.length_c   1.000
_cell.angle_alpha   90.00
_cell.angle_beta   90.00
_cell.angle_gamma   90.00
#
_symmetry.space_group_name_H-M   'P 1'
#
loop_
_entity.id
_entity.type
_entity.pdbx_description
1 polymer ?
#
loop_
_entity_poly.entity_id
_entity_poly.type
_entity_poly.pdbx_seq_one_letter_code
_entity_poly.pdbx_strand_id
1 'polypeptide(L)'
;MPLRERVWQAIAGHPAGAVQALIHTGCALLLVRDRPTAWLELAAAPDERMAALLPHAMEHVLTDRFGPEADTGVHTVPSPEASGVHTALPSEVSGGHAPLSPGAPGVHTPNRAESPAAESPAVRAAGTPDGRRPQAARAVHTPTARDLMPSVPLLRAAAELAAGIGAGQAFAFLLGRQLDANPRQYTLTPAHLAELMADLAEPPPTADRTARGQHVRTVLDPAAGTGALLRAVHGPAALYGQEADPALAALTALRLALDAETPRGAAPGPDLRTGDTLRADAFPELAADTVLCHPPFNERNWGHEELAYDPRWEYGLPARTESELAWVQHVLARLRDGGTAVLLMPPAAASRRSGRRVRAGLLRRGALQAVIALPAGAAPPYGIPLHLWVLRRPEPGVRPAADVLLADTTGLPGPTTAAPEAAPTGGRERLDWPAVRAAVLDAWRERADVEGVSRVVPVVELLDDDVDLAPARHLPRPAPGGGASGLGEIREKLAETLRLTAELVPPAAVPAGSAHLPLTTVGELARAGALLLRTGTAAPGSAPVPVLTEHDVLTGAAPAAPAAPPAAEATGTDADETVLLEPGDVVVPVVGGGSAARVVDGTTAGAALGRNLQLLRPDPAALDPWFLAGFLRGTANHRQASSHASTAARLDARRLHLPRMPLADQRRYGERFRELAAFEDALRTAGRLGGLLVQGMYDGLADGTVTP
;
A
#
# COMPACT_ATOMS: atom_id res chain seq x y z
N MET A 1 22.20 -19.07 -12.43
CA MET A 1 21.45 -18.03 -11.78
C MET A 1 21.15 -16.92 -12.78
N PRO A 2 19.91 -16.51 -12.99
CA PRO A 2 19.54 -15.45 -13.94
C PRO A 2 20.27 -14.13 -13.65
N LEU A 3 20.59 -13.33 -14.67
CA LEU A 3 21.33 -12.07 -14.51
C LEU A 3 20.66 -11.12 -13.49
N ARG A 4 19.32 -10.99 -13.55
CA ARG A 4 18.55 -10.18 -12.62
C ARG A 4 18.82 -10.55 -11.15
N GLU A 5 18.86 -11.84 -10.85
CA GLU A 5 19.08 -12.31 -9.48
C GLU A 5 20.54 -12.12 -9.04
N ARG A 6 21.51 -12.31 -9.96
CA ARG A 6 22.93 -12.04 -9.66
C ARG A 6 23.16 -10.56 -9.30
N VAL A 7 22.58 -9.65 -10.08
CA VAL A 7 22.68 -8.20 -9.82
C VAL A 7 22.04 -7.85 -8.48
N TRP A 8 20.86 -8.40 -8.19
CA TRP A 8 20.19 -8.17 -6.90
C TRP A 8 21.02 -8.69 -5.72
N GLN A 9 21.56 -9.90 -5.79
CA GLN A 9 22.41 -10.45 -4.73
C GLN A 9 23.67 -9.61 -4.50
N ALA A 10 24.25 -9.07 -5.56
CA ALA A 10 25.40 -8.16 -5.45
C ALA A 10 25.02 -6.83 -4.75
N ILE A 11 23.80 -6.31 -4.96
CA ILE A 11 23.27 -5.15 -4.24
C ILE A 11 23.02 -5.50 -2.78
N ALA A 12 22.29 -6.59 -2.50
CA ALA A 12 21.94 -7.00 -1.16
C ALA A 12 23.16 -7.31 -0.26
N GLY A 13 24.22 -7.85 -0.84
CA GLY A 13 25.48 -8.14 -0.14
C GLY A 13 26.57 -7.07 -0.27
N HIS A 14 26.25 -5.87 -0.77
CA HIS A 14 27.25 -4.84 -1.04
C HIS A 14 27.85 -4.25 0.26
N PRO A 15 29.18 -4.05 0.34
CA PRO A 15 29.85 -3.58 1.57
C PRO A 15 29.40 -2.19 2.04
N ALA A 16 28.96 -1.31 1.11
CA ALA A 16 28.41 0.01 1.47
C ALA A 16 26.91 -0.03 1.79
N GLY A 17 26.29 -1.23 1.85
CA GLY A 17 24.84 -1.41 2.03
C GLY A 17 24.04 -1.31 0.73
N ALA A 18 22.87 -1.97 0.72
CA ALA A 18 22.02 -2.10 -0.47
C ALA A 18 21.52 -0.76 -1.02
N VAL A 19 21.18 0.19 -0.16
CA VAL A 19 20.67 1.51 -0.54
C VAL A 19 21.74 2.31 -1.29
N GLN A 20 22.98 2.35 -0.75
CA GLN A 20 24.09 3.05 -1.39
C GLN A 20 24.48 2.39 -2.72
N ALA A 21 24.47 1.06 -2.77
CA ALA A 21 24.70 0.31 -4.00
C ALA A 21 23.65 0.61 -5.08
N LEU A 22 22.38 0.78 -4.69
CA LEU A 22 21.30 1.20 -5.59
C LEU A 22 21.50 2.62 -6.10
N ILE A 23 21.95 3.55 -5.27
CA ILE A 23 22.25 4.93 -5.69
C ILE A 23 23.40 4.90 -6.73
N HIS A 24 24.50 4.20 -6.45
CA HIS A 24 25.60 4.05 -7.41
C HIS A 24 25.13 3.41 -8.73
N THR A 25 24.27 2.38 -8.62
CA THR A 25 23.69 1.71 -9.78
C THR A 25 22.80 2.66 -10.59
N GLY A 26 21.95 3.45 -9.94
CA GLY A 26 21.09 4.43 -10.58
C GLY A 26 21.90 5.50 -11.34
N CYS A 27 22.96 6.04 -10.73
CA CYS A 27 23.87 6.99 -11.39
C CYS A 27 24.54 6.36 -12.62
N ALA A 28 25.00 5.11 -12.53
CA ALA A 28 25.58 4.39 -13.65
C ALA A 28 24.56 4.11 -14.76
N LEU A 29 23.35 3.69 -14.42
CA LEU A 29 22.28 3.44 -15.39
C LEU A 29 21.84 4.74 -16.11
N LEU A 30 21.87 5.86 -15.41
CA LEU A 30 21.63 7.17 -16.03
C LEU A 30 22.73 7.51 -17.04
N LEU A 31 24.00 7.23 -16.69
CA LEU A 31 25.15 7.39 -17.62
C LEU A 31 25.05 6.43 -18.83
N VAL A 32 24.68 5.17 -18.62
CA VAL A 32 24.46 4.17 -19.68
C VAL A 32 23.41 4.66 -20.68
N ARG A 33 22.31 5.21 -20.19
CA ARG A 33 21.20 5.70 -21.02
C ARG A 33 21.55 6.98 -21.75
N ASP A 34 22.10 7.97 -21.05
CA ASP A 34 22.25 9.32 -21.57
C ASP A 34 23.56 9.51 -22.35
N ARG A 35 24.61 8.73 -22.04
CA ARG A 35 25.94 8.78 -22.69
C ARG A 35 26.54 7.37 -22.94
N PRO A 36 25.87 6.55 -23.78
CA PRO A 36 26.25 5.14 -23.95
C PRO A 36 27.70 4.95 -24.48
N THR A 37 28.20 5.84 -25.35
CA THR A 37 29.55 5.78 -25.84
C THR A 37 30.59 5.98 -24.73
N ALA A 38 30.37 6.99 -23.86
CA ALA A 38 31.26 7.23 -22.72
C ALA A 38 31.24 6.04 -21.75
N TRP A 39 30.06 5.43 -21.51
CA TRP A 39 29.99 4.21 -20.72
C TRP A 39 30.79 3.06 -21.29
N LEU A 40 30.70 2.79 -22.60
CA LEU A 40 31.44 1.69 -23.25
C LEU A 40 32.95 1.85 -23.14
N GLU A 41 33.48 3.08 -23.29
CA GLU A 41 34.88 3.39 -23.11
C GLU A 41 35.35 3.13 -21.66
N LEU A 42 34.56 3.54 -20.68
CA LEU A 42 34.86 3.32 -19.27
C LEU A 42 34.74 1.84 -18.86
N ALA A 43 33.75 1.13 -19.36
CA ALA A 43 33.52 -0.27 -19.04
C ALA A 43 34.61 -1.21 -19.57
N ALA A 44 35.33 -0.81 -20.63
CA ALA A 44 36.46 -1.54 -21.18
C ALA A 44 37.77 -1.38 -20.35
N ALA A 45 37.81 -0.41 -19.42
CA ALA A 45 39.00 -0.15 -18.60
C ALA A 45 39.09 -1.14 -17.41
N PRO A 46 40.29 -1.38 -16.85
CA PRO A 46 40.45 -2.09 -15.57
C PRO A 46 39.67 -1.39 -14.45
N ASP A 47 39.27 -2.15 -13.40
CA ASP A 47 38.39 -1.68 -12.30
C ASP A 47 38.90 -0.41 -11.64
N GLU A 48 40.18 -0.34 -11.30
CA GLU A 48 40.80 0.85 -10.69
C GLU A 48 40.68 2.10 -11.55
N ARG A 49 40.96 1.95 -12.87
CA ARG A 49 40.84 3.05 -13.81
C ARG A 49 39.41 3.45 -14.06
N MET A 50 38.51 2.48 -14.14
CA MET A 50 37.08 2.75 -14.28
C MET A 50 36.57 3.52 -13.03
N ALA A 51 36.88 3.05 -11.82
CA ALA A 51 36.48 3.73 -10.59
C ALA A 51 37.02 5.17 -10.50
N ALA A 52 38.23 5.43 -11.01
CA ALA A 52 38.82 6.77 -11.02
C ALA A 52 38.13 7.75 -11.98
N LEU A 53 37.63 7.26 -13.12
CA LEU A 53 37.04 8.09 -14.19
C LEU A 53 35.53 8.23 -14.09
N LEU A 54 34.81 7.27 -13.49
CA LEU A 54 33.37 7.26 -13.35
C LEU A 54 32.80 8.53 -12.68
N PRO A 55 33.39 9.07 -11.59
CA PRO A 55 32.85 10.25 -10.93
C PRO A 55 32.68 11.43 -11.90
N HIS A 56 33.68 11.70 -12.72
CA HIS A 56 33.63 12.80 -13.68
C HIS A 56 32.54 12.58 -14.75
N ALA A 57 32.42 11.35 -15.27
CA ALA A 57 31.38 11.03 -16.26
C ALA A 57 29.98 11.11 -15.66
N MET A 58 29.81 10.66 -14.41
CA MET A 58 28.53 10.75 -13.67
C MET A 58 28.18 12.21 -13.36
N GLU A 59 29.13 13.03 -12.89
CA GLU A 59 28.89 14.45 -12.59
C GLU A 59 28.29 15.20 -13.77
N HIS A 60 28.80 14.96 -14.98
CA HIS A 60 28.24 15.58 -16.18
C HIS A 60 26.76 15.20 -16.41
N VAL A 61 26.41 13.93 -16.24
CA VAL A 61 25.04 13.47 -16.46
C VAL A 61 24.13 13.97 -15.33
N LEU A 62 24.61 13.95 -14.10
CA LEU A 62 23.85 14.43 -12.94
C LEU A 62 23.62 15.93 -13.01
N THR A 63 24.63 16.70 -13.44
CA THR A 63 24.49 18.16 -13.65
C THR A 63 23.52 18.48 -14.78
N ASP A 64 23.56 17.74 -15.89
CA ASP A 64 22.62 17.91 -17.01
C ASP A 64 21.16 17.63 -16.59
N ARG A 65 20.93 16.73 -15.61
CA ARG A 65 19.59 16.29 -15.17
C ARG A 65 19.07 17.03 -13.94
N PHE A 66 19.92 17.34 -12.97
CA PHE A 66 19.54 17.86 -11.66
C PHE A 66 20.14 19.22 -11.35
N GLY A 67 20.86 19.81 -12.29
CA GLY A 67 21.60 21.06 -12.06
C GLY A 67 22.95 20.85 -11.36
N PRO A 68 23.76 21.91 -11.23
CA PRO A 68 25.06 21.85 -10.58
C PRO A 68 24.91 21.52 -9.09
N GLU A 69 25.91 20.81 -8.54
CA GLU A 69 26.02 20.57 -7.11
C GLU A 69 26.31 21.91 -6.41
N ALA A 70 25.51 22.28 -5.41
CA ALA A 70 25.76 23.48 -4.63
C ALA A 70 27.08 23.31 -3.87
N ASP A 71 27.96 24.30 -3.98
CA ASP A 71 29.24 24.33 -3.26
C ASP A 71 28.97 24.50 -1.76
N THR A 72 28.64 23.39 -1.09
CA THR A 72 28.52 23.33 0.36
C THR A 72 29.93 23.22 0.93
N GLY A 73 30.60 24.31 1.19
CA GLY A 73 31.91 24.36 1.84
C GLY A 73 31.98 23.69 3.23
N VAL A 74 31.30 22.56 3.41
CA VAL A 74 31.31 21.72 4.60
C VAL A 74 32.13 20.46 4.29
N HIS A 75 33.38 20.48 4.67
CA HIS A 75 34.16 19.29 4.80
C HIS A 75 33.44 18.31 5.73
N THR A 76 33.06 17.15 5.21
CA THR A 76 32.45 16.05 5.96
C THR A 76 33.32 15.65 7.14
N VAL A 77 32.86 15.94 8.34
CA VAL A 77 33.37 15.30 9.55
C VAL A 77 32.83 13.85 9.53
N PRO A 78 33.69 12.84 9.67
CA PRO A 78 33.21 11.45 9.71
C PRO A 78 32.33 11.24 10.93
N SER A 79 31.13 10.67 10.75
CA SER A 79 30.22 10.30 11.81
C SER A 79 30.88 9.33 12.79
N PRO A 80 30.71 9.51 14.09
CA PRO A 80 31.18 8.53 15.07
C PRO A 80 30.36 7.26 15.00
N GLU A 81 31.05 6.13 15.05
CA GLU A 81 30.51 4.78 15.09
C GLU A 81 29.41 4.63 16.15
N ALA A 82 28.28 4.05 15.73
CA ALA A 82 27.21 3.67 16.62
C ALA A 82 27.66 2.48 17.49
N SER A 83 28.16 2.77 18.69
CA SER A 83 28.33 1.78 19.74
C SER A 83 26.98 1.36 20.28
N GLY A 84 26.67 0.06 20.13
CA GLY A 84 25.48 -0.54 20.69
C GLY A 84 25.43 -0.41 22.22
N VAL A 85 24.33 0.07 22.73
CA VAL A 85 23.99 -0.04 24.15
C VAL A 85 22.70 -0.88 24.24
N HIS A 86 22.90 -2.13 24.64
CA HIS A 86 21.84 -2.97 25.17
C HIS A 86 21.40 -2.34 26.52
N THR A 87 20.13 -1.96 26.61
CA THR A 87 19.50 -1.70 27.90
C THR A 87 18.41 -2.71 28.16
N ALA A 88 18.70 -3.56 29.14
CA ALA A 88 17.76 -4.53 29.70
C ALA A 88 16.68 -3.80 30.50
N LEU A 89 15.47 -4.34 30.44
CA LEU A 89 14.33 -4.00 31.29
C LEU A 89 14.61 -4.50 32.73
N PRO A 90 14.20 -3.78 33.77
CA PRO A 90 13.95 -4.39 35.06
C PRO A 90 12.46 -4.57 35.34
N SER A 91 12.13 -5.76 35.81
CA SER A 91 10.84 -6.21 36.31
C SER A 91 10.50 -5.56 37.66
N GLU A 92 9.20 -5.34 37.84
CA GLU A 92 8.40 -5.34 39.08
C GLU A 92 9.04 -5.10 40.47
N VAL A 93 8.44 -4.17 41.20
CA VAL A 93 8.03 -4.40 42.60
C VAL A 93 6.86 -3.50 42.96
N SER A 94 5.84 -4.13 43.51
CA SER A 94 4.57 -3.67 44.08
C SER A 94 4.71 -2.86 45.38
N GLY A 95 3.67 -2.04 45.64
CA GLY A 95 3.20 -1.88 47.03
C GLY A 95 2.90 -0.47 47.51
N GLY A 96 1.63 -0.18 47.80
CA GLY A 96 1.27 0.43 49.06
C GLY A 96 0.60 1.81 49.07
N HIS A 97 -0.72 1.79 49.08
CA HIS A 97 -1.67 2.62 49.88
C HIS A 97 -1.62 4.15 49.99
N ALA A 98 -2.78 4.70 49.70
CA ALA A 98 -3.35 6.03 49.98
C ALA A 98 -3.46 6.33 51.52
N PRO A 99 -4.11 7.42 52.03
CA PRO A 99 -4.90 8.52 51.41
C PRO A 99 -4.71 9.91 52.10
N LEU A 100 -5.40 10.94 51.63
CA LEU A 100 -6.21 11.95 52.37
C LEU A 100 -6.03 13.40 51.84
N SER A 101 -7.18 13.90 51.39
CA SER A 101 -7.51 15.34 51.24
C SER A 101 -7.85 15.94 52.63
N PRO A 102 -8.25 17.23 52.82
CA PRO A 102 -8.72 18.30 51.91
C PRO A 102 -8.28 19.75 52.34
N GLY A 103 -8.65 20.76 51.54
CA GLY A 103 -8.67 22.14 52.06
C GLY A 103 -8.72 23.24 50.99
N ALA A 104 -9.91 23.71 50.64
CA ALA A 104 -10.16 25.05 50.11
C ALA A 104 -10.62 25.96 51.30
N PRO A 105 -10.86 27.30 51.17
CA PRO A 105 -11.01 28.19 50.02
C PRO A 105 -10.34 29.59 50.23
N GLY A 106 -10.42 30.47 49.18
CA GLY A 106 -10.10 31.91 49.39
C GLY A 106 -10.31 32.76 48.13
N VAL A 107 -11.52 33.30 48.05
CA VAL A 107 -11.99 34.33 47.12
C VAL A 107 -11.33 35.69 47.39
N HIS A 108 -10.89 36.41 46.33
CA HIS A 108 -10.97 37.88 46.26
C HIS A 108 -10.75 38.41 44.82
N THR A 109 -11.78 38.99 44.23
CA THR A 109 -11.75 40.11 43.26
C THR A 109 -12.18 41.37 44.04
N PRO A 110 -12.13 42.63 43.50
CA PRO A 110 -11.65 43.19 42.22
C PRO A 110 -10.77 44.45 42.36
N ASN A 111 -10.18 44.98 41.32
CA ASN A 111 -10.47 46.39 40.94
C ASN A 111 -9.85 46.86 39.62
N ARG A 112 -10.59 47.72 39.03
CA ARG A 112 -10.48 48.42 37.73
C ARG A 112 -9.70 49.73 37.89
N ALA A 113 -8.77 50.08 36.99
CA ALA A 113 -8.47 51.48 36.62
C ALA A 113 -7.54 51.54 35.40
N GLU A 114 -8.05 52.11 34.36
CA GLU A 114 -7.61 53.20 33.45
C GLU A 114 -6.17 53.23 32.90
N SER A 115 -6.13 53.30 31.56
CA SER A 115 -4.99 53.65 30.69
C SER A 115 -4.43 55.06 30.97
N PRO A 116 -3.19 55.36 30.60
CA PRO A 116 -3.00 56.10 29.36
C PRO A 116 -1.88 55.57 28.43
N ALA A 117 -2.00 55.99 27.17
CA ALA A 117 -1.10 55.76 26.07
C ALA A 117 0.32 56.26 26.33
N ALA A 118 1.31 55.48 25.90
CA ALA A 118 2.66 56.00 25.65
C ALA A 118 3.34 55.18 24.54
N GLU A 119 3.99 55.92 23.71
CA GLU A 119 4.66 55.69 22.46
C GLU A 119 5.65 54.52 22.43
N SER A 120 5.69 53.84 21.29
CA SER A 120 6.66 52.81 20.93
C SER A 120 8.08 53.35 20.79
N PRO A 121 9.10 52.69 21.36
CA PRO A 121 10.45 52.85 20.84
C PRO A 121 10.73 51.78 19.78
N ALA A 122 11.15 52.23 18.61
CA ALA A 122 11.69 51.44 17.53
C ALA A 122 12.85 50.56 18.03
N VAL A 123 12.66 49.25 18.06
CA VAL A 123 13.75 48.29 18.25
C VAL A 123 14.52 48.21 16.93
N ARG A 124 15.72 48.75 16.93
CA ARG A 124 16.71 48.59 15.86
C ARG A 124 16.98 47.06 15.70
N ALA A 125 16.66 46.54 14.53
CA ALA A 125 17.10 45.23 14.10
C ALA A 125 18.62 45.17 14.12
N ALA A 126 19.18 44.27 14.95
CA ALA A 126 20.57 43.86 14.87
C ALA A 126 20.74 43.12 13.53
N GLY A 127 21.65 43.60 12.71
CA GLY A 127 21.95 43.04 11.40
C GLY A 127 22.36 41.60 11.49
N THR A 128 21.65 40.76 10.79
CA THR A 128 22.06 39.38 10.46
C THR A 128 23.26 39.42 9.53
N PRO A 129 24.32 38.66 9.76
CA PRO A 129 25.39 38.52 8.79
C PRO A 129 24.90 37.72 7.59
N ASP A 130 25.18 38.26 6.42
CA ASP A 130 25.18 37.66 5.07
C ASP A 130 23.95 36.84 4.68
N GLY A 131 23.03 37.51 3.97
CA GLY A 131 21.77 36.95 3.47
C GLY A 131 21.91 35.97 2.28
N ARG A 132 22.80 35.01 2.36
CA ARG A 132 22.75 33.82 1.52
C ARG A 132 21.90 32.78 2.26
N ARG A 133 20.61 32.69 1.85
CA ARG A 133 19.80 31.51 2.15
C ARG A 133 20.56 30.27 1.69
N PRO A 134 20.68 29.20 2.49
CA PRO A 134 21.30 27.97 2.02
C PRO A 134 20.54 27.50 0.77
N GLN A 135 21.23 27.48 -0.35
CA GLN A 135 20.70 26.93 -1.59
C GLN A 135 20.50 25.43 -1.32
N ALA A 136 19.26 24.96 -1.34
CA ALA A 136 18.97 23.56 -1.02
C ALA A 136 19.76 22.65 -1.99
N ALA A 137 20.54 21.75 -1.43
CA ALA A 137 21.38 20.83 -2.20
C ALA A 137 20.53 19.87 -3.03
N ARG A 138 20.97 19.54 -4.26
CA ARG A 138 20.34 18.51 -5.07
C ARG A 138 20.33 17.18 -4.29
N ALA A 139 19.31 16.34 -4.49
CA ALA A 139 19.17 15.09 -3.76
C ALA A 139 20.24 14.04 -4.14
N VAL A 140 20.78 14.08 -5.35
CA VAL A 140 21.78 13.10 -5.86
C VAL A 140 23.17 13.75 -5.89
N HIS A 141 24.06 13.23 -5.05
CA HIS A 141 25.47 13.63 -5.04
C HIS A 141 26.30 12.72 -5.93
N THR A 142 27.39 13.28 -6.50
CA THR A 142 28.34 12.51 -7.29
C THR A 142 29.17 11.61 -6.39
N PRO A 143 29.15 10.27 -6.57
CA PRO A 143 29.95 9.35 -5.77
C PRO A 143 31.43 9.56 -6.03
N THR A 144 32.28 9.42 -5.01
CA THR A 144 33.75 9.50 -5.19
C THR A 144 34.32 8.21 -5.79
N ALA A 145 35.54 8.27 -6.33
CA ALA A 145 36.24 7.10 -6.83
C ALA A 145 36.39 5.98 -5.78
N ARG A 146 36.59 6.37 -4.52
CA ARG A 146 36.70 5.44 -3.39
C ARG A 146 35.38 4.70 -3.13
N ASP A 147 34.26 5.41 -3.21
CA ASP A 147 32.92 4.84 -3.00
C ASP A 147 32.54 3.89 -4.13
N LEU A 148 32.97 4.20 -5.36
CA LEU A 148 32.64 3.42 -6.54
C LEU A 148 33.49 2.17 -6.72
N MET A 149 34.71 2.11 -6.14
CA MET A 149 35.63 0.99 -6.32
C MET A 149 35.00 -0.38 -6.02
N PRO A 150 34.34 -0.59 -4.88
CA PRO A 150 33.68 -1.87 -4.61
C PRO A 150 32.43 -2.12 -5.48
N SER A 151 31.88 -1.07 -6.09
CA SER A 151 30.67 -1.16 -6.92
C SER A 151 30.96 -1.52 -8.38
N VAL A 152 32.20 -1.36 -8.90
CA VAL A 152 32.52 -1.52 -10.34
C VAL A 152 32.01 -2.83 -10.95
N PRO A 153 32.20 -4.02 -10.35
CA PRO A 153 31.66 -5.26 -10.91
C PRO A 153 30.13 -5.28 -10.98
N LEU A 154 29.46 -4.72 -9.94
CA LEU A 154 28.02 -4.56 -9.90
C LEU A 154 27.54 -3.63 -11.01
N LEU A 155 28.20 -2.48 -11.22
CA LEU A 155 27.81 -1.49 -12.23
C LEU A 155 27.87 -2.07 -13.64
N ARG A 156 28.89 -2.89 -13.97
CA ARG A 156 28.95 -3.61 -15.25
C ARG A 156 27.81 -4.60 -15.42
N ALA A 157 27.52 -5.39 -14.39
CA ALA A 157 26.41 -6.35 -14.43
C ALA A 157 25.05 -5.65 -14.53
N ALA A 158 24.89 -4.49 -13.89
CA ALA A 158 23.68 -3.68 -13.99
C ALA A 158 23.50 -3.06 -15.39
N ALA A 159 24.60 -2.64 -16.02
CA ALA A 159 24.59 -2.16 -17.41
C ALA A 159 24.25 -3.29 -18.41
N GLU A 160 24.77 -4.52 -18.18
CA GLU A 160 24.38 -5.70 -18.94
C GLU A 160 22.88 -5.99 -18.80
N LEU A 161 22.33 -5.90 -17.58
CA LEU A 161 20.89 -6.01 -17.34
C LEU A 161 20.10 -4.94 -18.08
N ALA A 162 20.58 -3.68 -18.05
CA ALA A 162 19.94 -2.56 -18.74
C ALA A 162 19.98 -2.70 -20.27
N ALA A 163 21.01 -3.33 -20.82
CA ALA A 163 21.08 -3.62 -22.25
C ALA A 163 19.97 -4.60 -22.69
N GLY A 164 19.53 -5.50 -21.79
CA GLY A 164 18.47 -6.47 -22.06
C GLY A 164 17.05 -5.92 -21.87
N ILE A 165 16.83 -5.03 -20.91
CA ILE A 165 15.48 -4.61 -20.50
C ILE A 165 15.28 -3.08 -20.44
N GLY A 166 16.31 -2.31 -20.73
CA GLY A 166 16.28 -0.85 -20.56
C GLY A 166 16.71 -0.39 -19.16
N ALA A 167 17.35 0.79 -19.09
CA ALA A 167 17.90 1.32 -17.83
C ALA A 167 16.82 1.62 -16.78
N GLY A 168 15.69 2.22 -17.18
CA GLY A 168 14.55 2.51 -16.30
C GLY A 168 13.93 1.24 -15.72
N GLN A 169 13.67 0.23 -16.54
CA GLN A 169 13.11 -1.04 -16.07
C GLN A 169 14.09 -1.82 -15.17
N ALA A 170 15.40 -1.77 -15.48
CA ALA A 170 16.42 -2.38 -14.63
C ALA A 170 16.44 -1.74 -13.25
N PHE A 171 16.44 -0.41 -13.19
CA PHE A 171 16.41 0.30 -11.91
C PHE A 171 15.11 0.07 -11.15
N ALA A 172 13.95 0.13 -11.81
CA ALA A 172 12.65 -0.13 -11.20
C ALA A 172 12.56 -1.53 -10.59
N PHE A 173 13.09 -2.55 -11.29
CA PHE A 173 13.17 -3.92 -10.77
C PHE A 173 14.04 -4.01 -9.50
N LEU A 174 15.24 -3.42 -9.52
CA LEU A 174 16.17 -3.49 -8.39
C LEU A 174 15.65 -2.72 -7.17
N LEU A 175 15.09 -1.53 -7.39
CA LEU A 175 14.45 -0.75 -6.34
C LEU A 175 13.22 -1.48 -5.77
N GLY A 176 12.39 -2.07 -6.61
CA GLY A 176 11.25 -2.89 -6.16
C GLY A 176 11.68 -4.02 -5.23
N ARG A 177 12.74 -4.75 -5.58
CA ARG A 177 13.32 -5.81 -4.72
C ARG A 177 13.79 -5.28 -3.36
N GLN A 178 14.39 -4.09 -3.32
CA GLN A 178 14.81 -3.44 -2.07
C GLN A 178 13.62 -3.08 -1.19
N LEU A 179 12.57 -2.52 -1.78
CA LEU A 179 11.35 -2.14 -1.07
C LEU A 179 10.61 -3.38 -0.54
N ASP A 180 10.51 -4.45 -1.34
CA ASP A 180 9.90 -5.73 -0.95
C ASP A 180 10.67 -6.44 0.17
N ALA A 181 12.00 -6.32 0.17
CA ALA A 181 12.84 -6.88 1.22
C ALA A 181 12.72 -6.11 2.56
N ASN A 182 12.28 -4.85 2.53
CA ASN A 182 12.20 -3.97 3.69
C ASN A 182 10.80 -3.33 3.87
N PRO A 183 9.72 -4.09 3.94
CA PRO A 183 8.34 -3.57 3.88
C PRO A 183 7.93 -2.72 5.10
N ARG A 184 8.71 -2.76 6.19
CA ARG A 184 8.45 -1.96 7.40
C ARG A 184 9.23 -0.65 7.45
N GLN A 185 10.23 -0.50 6.59
CA GLN A 185 11.09 0.68 6.58
C GLN A 185 10.46 1.86 5.84
N TYR A 186 9.63 1.56 4.84
CA TYR A 186 9.07 2.57 3.93
C TYR A 186 7.54 2.55 3.95
N THR A 187 6.93 3.71 4.07
CA THR A 187 5.50 3.89 3.84
C THR A 187 5.27 4.07 2.34
N LEU A 188 4.82 2.99 1.67
CA LEU A 188 4.64 3.02 0.22
C LEU A 188 3.21 3.43 -0.14
N THR A 189 3.08 4.43 -1.01
CA THR A 189 1.81 4.74 -1.67
C THR A 189 1.58 3.74 -2.81
N PRO A 190 0.50 2.94 -2.78
CA PRO A 190 0.20 2.01 -3.85
C PRO A 190 -0.02 2.71 -5.19
N ALA A 191 0.41 2.08 -6.30
CA ALA A 191 0.35 2.70 -7.63
C ALA A 191 -1.09 3.12 -8.01
N HIS A 192 -2.08 2.26 -7.80
CA HIS A 192 -3.49 2.57 -8.11
C HIS A 192 -4.03 3.77 -7.32
N LEU A 193 -3.59 3.93 -6.06
CA LEU A 193 -3.96 5.10 -5.27
C LEU A 193 -3.26 6.36 -5.77
N ALA A 194 -1.99 6.26 -6.14
CA ALA A 194 -1.24 7.38 -6.71
C ALA A 194 -1.88 7.87 -8.02
N GLU A 195 -2.29 6.96 -8.90
CA GLU A 195 -3.04 7.26 -10.12
C GLU A 195 -4.37 7.95 -9.82
N LEU A 196 -5.16 7.43 -8.87
CA LEU A 196 -6.41 8.04 -8.45
C LEU A 196 -6.21 9.47 -7.91
N MET A 197 -5.18 9.70 -7.09
CA MET A 197 -4.86 11.02 -6.57
C MET A 197 -4.45 11.99 -7.68
N ALA A 198 -3.70 11.52 -8.67
CA ALA A 198 -3.32 12.31 -9.84
C ALA A 198 -4.55 12.69 -10.70
N ASP A 199 -5.47 11.75 -10.93
CA ASP A 199 -6.72 11.98 -11.66
C ASP A 199 -7.63 13.00 -10.97
N LEU A 200 -7.77 12.93 -9.64
CA LEU A 200 -8.55 13.88 -8.84
C LEU A 200 -7.96 15.31 -8.88
N ALA A 201 -6.66 15.41 -9.08
CA ALA A 201 -5.95 16.67 -9.16
C ALA A 201 -5.97 17.28 -10.58
N GLU A 202 -6.44 16.54 -11.59
CA GLU A 202 -6.58 17.07 -12.93
C GLU A 202 -7.73 18.10 -12.99
N PRO A 203 -7.49 19.28 -13.58
CA PRO A 203 -8.57 20.23 -13.78
C PRO A 203 -9.62 19.63 -14.72
N PRO A 204 -10.93 19.86 -14.46
CA PRO A 204 -11.97 19.40 -15.36
C PRO A 204 -11.69 19.90 -16.78
N PRO A 205 -12.09 19.12 -17.83
CA PRO A 205 -11.91 19.53 -19.22
C PRO A 205 -12.80 20.72 -19.53
N THR A 206 -12.31 21.93 -19.19
CA THR A 206 -12.97 23.17 -19.56
C THR A 206 -12.59 23.54 -20.99
N ALA A 207 -13.55 24.11 -21.75
CA ALA A 207 -13.40 24.49 -23.16
C ALA A 207 -12.24 25.48 -23.44
N ASP A 208 -11.53 25.94 -22.42
CA ASP A 208 -10.50 26.98 -22.47
C ASP A 208 -9.04 26.45 -22.46
N ARG A 209 -8.84 25.14 -22.77
CA ARG A 209 -7.49 24.57 -22.95
C ARG A 209 -6.72 25.22 -24.11
N THR A 210 -7.41 25.85 -25.06
CA THR A 210 -6.80 26.54 -26.20
C THR A 210 -6.29 27.96 -25.86
N ALA A 211 -6.77 28.57 -24.80
CA ALA A 211 -6.34 29.92 -24.36
C ALA A 211 -5.14 29.86 -23.36
N ARG A 212 -4.86 28.74 -22.73
CA ARG A 212 -3.64 28.54 -21.93
C ARG A 212 -2.53 28.08 -22.88
N GLY A 213 -1.78 29.04 -23.43
CA GLY A 213 -0.57 28.74 -24.22
C GLY A 213 0.30 27.66 -23.55
N GLN A 214 1.34 27.17 -24.19
CA GLN A 214 2.24 26.03 -23.81
C GLN A 214 2.81 26.09 -22.38
N HIS A 215 1.95 26.28 -21.34
CA HIS A 215 2.36 26.26 -19.94
C HIS A 215 2.58 24.83 -19.49
N VAL A 216 3.81 24.49 -19.16
CA VAL A 216 4.14 23.20 -18.56
C VAL A 216 3.59 23.19 -17.13
N ARG A 217 2.70 22.23 -16.85
CA ARG A 217 2.10 22.06 -15.52
C ARG A 217 3.16 21.84 -14.44
N THR A 218 3.06 22.56 -13.34
CA THR A 218 3.96 22.42 -12.19
C THR A 218 3.32 21.53 -11.13
N VAL A 219 3.99 20.44 -10.77
CA VAL A 219 3.52 19.48 -9.76
C VAL A 219 4.52 19.33 -8.63
N LEU A 220 4.06 19.46 -7.40
CA LEU A 220 4.86 19.32 -6.18
C LEU A 220 4.36 18.12 -5.35
N ASP A 221 5.31 17.31 -4.85
CA ASP A 221 5.10 16.35 -3.76
C ASP A 221 6.03 16.72 -2.59
N PRO A 222 5.51 17.35 -1.52
CA PRO A 222 6.33 17.81 -0.40
C PRO A 222 6.72 16.70 0.59
N ALA A 223 6.26 15.46 0.38
CA ALA A 223 6.60 14.25 1.14
C ALA A 223 6.87 13.10 0.16
N ALA A 224 7.83 13.29 -0.75
CA ALA A 224 7.97 12.53 -1.99
C ALA A 224 8.18 11.02 -1.81
N GLY A 225 8.70 10.57 -0.67
CA GLY A 225 8.90 9.16 -0.40
C GLY A 225 9.67 8.46 -1.52
N THR A 226 9.07 7.42 -2.10
CA THR A 226 9.62 6.68 -3.25
C THR A 226 9.22 7.26 -4.61
N GLY A 227 8.60 8.43 -4.65
CA GLY A 227 8.17 9.12 -5.88
C GLY A 227 6.91 8.56 -6.53
N ALA A 228 6.11 7.77 -5.82
CA ALA A 228 4.94 7.12 -6.39
C ALA A 228 3.92 8.13 -6.95
N LEU A 229 3.67 9.23 -6.21
CA LEU A 229 2.72 10.28 -6.62
C LEU A 229 3.23 11.06 -7.84
N LEU A 230 4.50 11.45 -7.86
CA LEU A 230 5.08 12.17 -9.00
C LEU A 230 5.11 11.30 -10.27
N ARG A 231 5.30 9.98 -10.14
CA ARG A 231 5.26 9.04 -11.27
C ARG A 231 3.86 8.85 -11.86
N ALA A 232 2.83 9.04 -11.05
CA ALA A 232 1.44 8.92 -11.50
C ALA A 232 0.95 10.15 -12.28
N VAL A 233 1.74 11.20 -12.37
CA VAL A 233 1.38 12.42 -13.11
C VAL A 233 1.42 12.14 -14.61
N HIS A 234 0.30 12.34 -15.28
CA HIS A 234 0.17 12.17 -16.72
C HIS A 234 0.52 13.44 -17.49
N GLY A 235 1.16 13.26 -18.66
CA GLY A 235 1.51 14.34 -19.57
C GLY A 235 2.74 15.16 -19.14
N PRO A 236 3.11 16.17 -19.95
CA PRO A 236 4.26 17.03 -19.67
C PRO A 236 4.06 17.84 -18.39
N ALA A 237 4.94 17.67 -17.41
CA ALA A 237 4.92 18.40 -16.16
C ALA A 237 6.35 18.68 -15.66
N ALA A 238 6.52 19.82 -14.99
CA ALA A 238 7.70 20.10 -14.17
C ALA A 238 7.46 19.51 -12.79
N LEU A 239 8.28 18.56 -12.41
CA LEU A 239 8.14 17.78 -11.18
C LEU A 239 9.07 18.30 -10.09
N TYR A 240 8.49 18.62 -8.94
CA TYR A 240 9.18 19.08 -7.74
C TYR A 240 8.87 18.12 -6.59
N GLY A 241 9.87 17.81 -5.77
CA GLY A 241 9.65 16.97 -4.60
C GLY A 241 10.59 17.30 -3.45
N GLN A 242 10.13 17.07 -2.24
CA GLN A 242 10.96 17.15 -1.04
C GLN A 242 10.81 15.88 -0.22
N GLU A 243 11.94 15.38 0.30
CA GLU A 243 11.99 14.17 1.12
C GLU A 243 12.99 14.37 2.27
N ALA A 244 12.59 13.95 3.48
CA ALA A 244 13.42 14.11 4.67
C ALA A 244 14.63 13.18 4.69
N ASP A 245 14.48 11.95 4.19
CA ASP A 245 15.58 10.98 4.10
C ASP A 245 16.43 11.22 2.85
N PRO A 246 17.74 11.58 2.99
CA PRO A 246 18.59 11.88 1.85
C PRO A 246 18.75 10.73 0.86
N ALA A 247 18.82 9.50 1.37
CA ALA A 247 19.00 8.33 0.53
C ALA A 247 17.72 8.03 -0.29
N LEU A 248 16.56 8.20 0.34
CA LEU A 248 15.27 8.05 -0.32
C LEU A 248 15.05 9.15 -1.36
N ALA A 249 15.42 10.41 -1.04
CA ALA A 249 15.40 11.52 -1.99
C ALA A 249 16.25 11.23 -3.24
N ALA A 250 17.47 10.70 -3.05
CA ALA A 250 18.36 10.33 -4.15
C ALA A 250 17.78 9.19 -5.01
N LEU A 251 17.26 8.13 -4.37
CA LEU A 251 16.61 7.02 -5.10
C LEU A 251 15.41 7.49 -5.91
N THR A 252 14.62 8.39 -5.35
CA THR A 252 13.44 8.96 -6.01
C THR A 252 13.83 9.84 -7.19
N ALA A 253 14.83 10.70 -7.04
CA ALA A 253 15.34 11.52 -8.13
C ALA A 253 15.85 10.66 -9.30
N LEU A 254 16.65 9.63 -9.00
CA LEU A 254 17.17 8.69 -10.00
C LEU A 254 16.05 7.91 -10.69
N ARG A 255 15.04 7.46 -9.91
CA ARG A 255 13.87 6.77 -10.45
C ARG A 255 13.11 7.63 -11.45
N LEU A 256 12.74 8.84 -11.05
CA LEU A 256 12.00 9.77 -11.92
C LEU A 256 12.82 10.15 -13.16
N ALA A 257 14.13 10.38 -13.01
CA ALA A 257 15.00 10.67 -14.13
C ALA A 257 15.13 9.49 -15.10
N LEU A 258 15.15 8.25 -14.61
CA LEU A 258 15.25 7.04 -15.42
C LEU A 258 13.91 6.63 -16.07
N ASP A 259 12.79 6.98 -15.47
CA ASP A 259 11.45 6.73 -16.05
C ASP A 259 11.08 7.75 -17.15
N ALA A 260 11.68 8.94 -17.13
CA ALA A 260 11.39 9.98 -18.12
C ALA A 260 11.81 9.55 -19.53
N GLU A 261 10.84 9.38 -20.43
CA GLU A 261 11.05 9.10 -21.86
C GLU A 261 11.59 10.30 -22.65
N THR A 262 11.86 11.43 -21.99
CA THR A 262 12.20 12.69 -22.64
C THR A 262 13.55 12.65 -23.34
N PRO A 263 13.58 12.96 -24.66
CA PRO A 263 14.81 13.24 -25.39
C PRO A 263 15.55 14.41 -24.74
N ARG A 264 16.88 14.43 -24.83
CA ARG A 264 17.74 15.52 -24.34
C ARG A 264 17.17 16.87 -24.73
N GLY A 265 16.93 17.74 -23.73
CA GLY A 265 16.67 19.16 -23.93
C GLY A 265 15.20 19.60 -23.99
N ALA A 266 14.21 18.72 -23.83
CA ALA A 266 12.80 19.09 -23.97
C ALA A 266 12.12 19.56 -22.68
N ALA A 267 12.59 19.16 -21.48
CA ALA A 267 12.11 19.66 -20.19
C ALA A 267 13.23 19.55 -19.13
N PRO A 268 13.26 20.43 -18.12
CA PRO A 268 14.15 20.25 -16.98
C PRO A 268 13.84 18.93 -16.28
N GLY A 269 14.88 18.25 -15.76
CA GLY A 269 14.69 17.03 -14.95
C GLY A 269 13.91 17.33 -13.66
N PRO A 270 13.50 16.28 -12.90
CA PRO A 270 12.79 16.45 -11.65
C PRO A 270 13.69 17.18 -10.62
N ASP A 271 13.15 18.21 -9.96
CA ASP A 271 13.85 18.92 -8.87
C ASP A 271 13.48 18.30 -7.52
N LEU A 272 14.34 17.40 -7.05
CA LEU A 272 14.22 16.72 -5.76
C LEU A 272 15.20 17.30 -4.76
N ARG A 273 14.69 17.70 -3.60
CA ARG A 273 15.49 18.30 -2.53
C ARG A 273 15.33 17.54 -1.23
N THR A 274 16.39 17.53 -0.42
CA THR A 274 16.39 16.87 0.88
C THR A 274 16.07 17.86 1.99
N GLY A 275 15.24 17.45 2.96
CA GLY A 275 14.96 18.22 4.16
C GLY A 275 13.58 17.98 4.75
N ASP A 276 13.43 18.38 6.02
CA ASP A 276 12.13 18.39 6.73
C ASP A 276 11.25 19.50 6.16
N THR A 277 10.23 19.14 5.44
CA THR A 277 9.37 20.05 4.69
C THR A 277 8.68 21.09 5.57
N LEU A 278 8.21 20.71 6.75
CA LEU A 278 7.51 21.67 7.61
C LEU A 278 8.48 22.69 8.23
N ARG A 279 9.69 22.25 8.62
CA ARG A 279 10.69 23.13 9.26
C ARG A 279 11.61 23.84 8.27
N ALA A 280 11.89 23.20 7.15
CA ALA A 280 12.86 23.67 6.16
C ALA A 280 12.31 23.48 4.74
N ASP A 281 11.26 24.22 4.42
CA ASP A 281 10.63 24.21 3.09
C ASP A 281 11.64 24.55 2.00
N ALA A 282 11.91 23.62 1.12
CA ALA A 282 12.88 23.77 0.05
C ALA A 282 12.35 24.59 -1.14
N PHE A 283 11.02 24.80 -1.23
CA PHE A 283 10.36 25.48 -2.34
C PHE A 283 9.45 26.64 -1.87
N PRO A 284 9.95 27.57 -1.06
CA PRO A 284 9.10 28.61 -0.44
C PRO A 284 8.43 29.55 -1.43
N GLU A 285 9.01 29.75 -2.59
CA GLU A 285 8.50 30.65 -3.64
C GLU A 285 7.71 29.93 -4.74
N LEU A 286 7.61 28.58 -4.64
CA LEU A 286 6.89 27.79 -5.65
C LEU A 286 5.39 28.02 -5.53
N ALA A 287 4.76 28.30 -6.66
CA ALA A 287 3.31 28.38 -6.81
C ALA A 287 2.87 27.27 -7.79
N ALA A 288 2.68 26.06 -7.25
CA ALA A 288 2.38 24.88 -8.05
C ALA A 288 0.93 24.89 -8.60
N ASP A 289 0.74 24.35 -9.79
CA ASP A 289 -0.59 24.07 -10.33
C ASP A 289 -1.27 22.96 -9.55
N THR A 290 -0.48 21.99 -9.13
CA THR A 290 -0.95 20.77 -8.43
C THR A 290 0.01 20.41 -7.33
N VAL A 291 -0.55 19.99 -6.18
CA VAL A 291 0.21 19.33 -5.11
C VAL A 291 -0.42 17.98 -4.82
N LEU A 292 0.40 16.93 -4.84
CA LEU A 292 0.03 15.57 -4.41
C LEU A 292 0.82 15.26 -3.16
N CYS A 293 0.18 14.75 -2.10
CA CYS A 293 0.89 14.51 -0.86
C CYS A 293 0.33 13.32 -0.09
N HIS A 294 1.21 12.42 0.31
CA HIS A 294 0.96 11.41 1.32
C HIS A 294 1.86 11.71 2.52
N PRO A 295 1.42 12.61 3.43
CA PRO A 295 2.24 13.05 4.53
C PRO A 295 2.39 11.96 5.59
N PRO A 296 3.43 12.02 6.45
CA PRO A 296 3.51 11.16 7.62
C PRO A 296 2.38 11.50 8.60
N PHE A 297 1.81 10.44 9.24
CA PHE A 297 0.69 10.60 10.17
C PHE A 297 1.14 10.63 11.63
N ASN A 298 0.40 11.39 12.47
CA ASN A 298 0.59 11.46 13.92
C ASN A 298 1.99 11.89 14.36
N GLU A 299 2.63 12.76 13.63
CA GLU A 299 3.93 13.32 14.03
C GLU A 299 3.79 14.27 15.23
N ARG A 300 4.42 13.92 16.35
CA ARG A 300 4.36 14.72 17.58
C ARG A 300 5.35 15.88 17.59
N ASN A 301 6.44 15.75 16.83
CA ASN A 301 7.57 16.69 16.82
C ASN A 301 7.69 17.42 15.47
N TRP A 302 6.58 17.78 14.85
CA TRP A 302 6.55 18.45 13.54
C TRP A 302 7.00 19.92 13.56
N GLY A 303 7.46 20.44 14.71
CA GLY A 303 7.92 21.83 14.83
C GLY A 303 6.85 22.80 15.36
N HIS A 304 5.81 22.32 16.04
CA HIS A 304 4.70 23.13 16.54
C HIS A 304 5.12 24.41 17.28
N GLU A 305 6.11 24.34 18.17
CA GLU A 305 6.58 25.50 18.96
C GLU A 305 7.46 26.42 18.13
N GLU A 306 8.32 25.84 17.28
CA GLU A 306 9.25 26.57 16.40
C GLU A 306 8.51 27.35 15.31
N LEU A 307 7.40 26.77 14.81
CA LEU A 307 6.60 27.29 13.71
C LEU A 307 5.35 28.05 14.19
N ALA A 308 5.25 28.41 15.46
CA ALA A 308 4.04 29.04 16.03
C ALA A 308 3.61 30.32 15.30
N TYR A 309 4.56 31.06 14.71
CA TYR A 309 4.32 32.31 13.98
C TYR A 309 4.53 32.18 12.47
N ASP A 310 4.54 30.96 11.94
CA ASP A 310 4.74 30.72 10.52
C ASP A 310 3.57 31.29 9.70
N PRO A 311 3.84 32.05 8.62
CA PRO A 311 2.80 32.68 7.80
C PRO A 311 1.90 31.67 7.06
N ARG A 312 2.30 30.40 6.97
CA ARG A 312 1.48 29.34 6.36
C ARG A 312 0.20 29.04 7.15
N TRP A 313 0.12 29.41 8.43
CA TRP A 313 -1.06 29.14 9.28
C TRP A 313 -2.22 30.10 9.04
N GLU A 314 -2.59 30.30 7.78
CA GLU A 314 -3.69 31.19 7.38
C GLU A 314 -5.06 30.78 7.97
N TYR A 315 -5.26 29.49 8.25
CA TYR A 315 -6.49 28.93 8.80
C TYR A 315 -6.41 28.71 10.32
N GLY A 316 -5.34 29.14 10.92
CA GLY A 316 -5.04 29.05 12.34
C GLY A 316 -3.93 28.03 12.64
N LEU A 317 -3.18 28.26 13.72
CA LEU A 317 -2.13 27.34 14.15
C LEU A 317 -2.72 25.95 14.46
N PRO A 318 -2.26 24.88 13.81
CA PRO A 318 -2.69 23.51 14.11
C PRO A 318 -2.28 23.14 15.54
N ALA A 319 -3.09 22.34 16.23
CA ALA A 319 -2.70 21.82 17.54
C ALA A 319 -1.48 20.88 17.41
N ARG A 320 -0.71 20.74 18.47
CA ARG A 320 0.50 19.86 18.49
C ARG A 320 0.21 18.42 18.04
N THR A 321 -1.01 17.93 18.28
CA THR A 321 -1.46 16.59 17.89
C THR A 321 -2.10 16.51 16.50
N GLU A 322 -2.06 17.58 15.72
CA GLU A 322 -2.70 17.74 14.40
C GLU A 322 -1.66 18.07 13.33
N SER A 323 -0.58 17.27 13.25
CA SER A 323 0.46 17.40 12.22
C SER A 323 -0.13 17.37 10.81
N GLU A 324 -1.17 16.57 10.60
CA GLU A 324 -1.85 16.44 9.31
C GLU A 324 -2.46 17.78 8.85
N LEU A 325 -2.98 18.59 9.77
CA LEU A 325 -3.51 19.92 9.45
C LEU A 325 -2.40 20.96 9.22
N ALA A 326 -1.19 20.74 9.72
CA ALA A 326 -0.02 21.52 9.33
C ALA A 326 0.37 21.22 7.87
N TRP A 327 0.36 19.95 7.48
CA TRP A 327 0.57 19.54 6.08
C TRP A 327 -0.49 20.12 5.14
N VAL A 328 -1.77 20.13 5.52
CA VAL A 328 -2.84 20.75 4.74
C VAL A 328 -2.55 22.22 4.46
N GLN A 329 -2.13 22.98 5.47
CA GLN A 329 -1.85 24.41 5.30
C GLN A 329 -0.53 24.65 4.54
N HIS A 330 0.49 23.83 4.74
CA HIS A 330 1.72 23.86 3.94
C HIS A 330 1.40 23.66 2.45
N VAL A 331 0.63 22.64 2.11
CA VAL A 331 0.23 22.33 0.73
C VAL A 331 -0.54 23.50 0.11
N LEU A 332 -1.51 24.08 0.82
CA LEU A 332 -2.23 25.25 0.34
C LEU A 332 -1.32 26.46 0.12
N ALA A 333 -0.30 26.64 0.97
CA ALA A 333 0.66 27.74 0.82
C ALA A 333 1.58 27.56 -0.40
N ARG A 334 1.74 26.35 -0.93
CA ARG A 334 2.57 26.04 -2.11
C ARG A 334 1.77 25.97 -3.42
N LEU A 335 0.45 26.10 -3.37
CA LEU A 335 -0.40 26.21 -4.55
C LEU A 335 -0.44 27.66 -5.07
N ARG A 336 -0.51 27.81 -6.38
CA ARG A 336 -0.98 29.08 -6.98
C ARG A 336 -2.47 29.27 -6.70
N ASP A 337 -2.96 30.49 -6.86
CA ASP A 337 -4.40 30.77 -6.79
C ASP A 337 -5.17 29.87 -7.77
N GLY A 338 -6.23 29.21 -7.30
CA GLY A 338 -7.01 28.24 -8.06
C GLY A 338 -6.32 26.89 -8.31
N GLY A 339 -5.10 26.68 -7.82
CA GLY A 339 -4.40 25.38 -7.87
C GLY A 339 -5.09 24.32 -7.00
N THR A 340 -4.90 23.06 -7.36
CA THR A 340 -5.56 21.91 -6.71
C THR A 340 -4.55 21.03 -5.99
N ALA A 341 -4.92 20.54 -4.79
CA ALA A 341 -4.15 19.53 -4.10
C ALA A 341 -5.00 18.33 -3.71
N VAL A 342 -4.35 17.16 -3.68
CA VAL A 342 -4.94 15.92 -3.16
C VAL A 342 -4.01 15.34 -2.11
N LEU A 343 -4.54 15.19 -0.88
CA LEU A 343 -3.81 14.62 0.25
C LEU A 343 -4.46 13.31 0.70
N LEU A 344 -3.61 12.33 1.00
CA LEU A 344 -4.05 11.15 1.74
C LEU A 344 -3.99 11.46 3.24
N MET A 345 -5.09 11.23 3.96
CA MET A 345 -5.28 11.67 5.35
C MET A 345 -5.83 10.55 6.22
N PRO A 346 -5.45 10.47 7.51
CA PRO A 346 -6.12 9.56 8.43
C PRO A 346 -7.52 10.10 8.79
N PRO A 347 -8.49 9.22 9.08
CA PRO A 347 -9.87 9.64 9.38
C PRO A 347 -9.96 10.57 10.59
N ALA A 348 -9.04 10.45 11.52
CA ALA A 348 -8.98 11.32 12.70
C ALA A 348 -8.78 12.81 12.36
N ALA A 349 -8.13 13.16 11.27
CA ALA A 349 -7.98 14.55 10.83
C ALA A 349 -9.33 15.21 10.50
N ALA A 350 -10.31 14.41 10.07
CA ALA A 350 -11.67 14.89 9.75
C ALA A 350 -12.52 15.19 11.00
N SER A 351 -12.27 14.53 12.15
CA SER A 351 -13.20 14.52 13.30
C SER A 351 -12.62 15.01 14.63
N ARG A 352 -11.28 15.00 14.83
CA ARG A 352 -10.70 15.43 16.11
C ARG A 352 -11.10 16.87 16.49
N ARG A 353 -11.54 17.06 17.74
CA ARG A 353 -11.96 18.38 18.26
C ARG A 353 -10.86 19.45 18.22
N SER A 354 -9.61 19.06 18.40
CA SER A 354 -8.45 19.94 18.35
C SER A 354 -8.29 20.63 16.98
N GLY A 355 -8.67 19.97 15.88
CA GLY A 355 -8.57 20.45 14.51
C GLY A 355 -9.77 21.30 14.04
N ARG A 356 -10.87 21.37 14.81
CA ARG A 356 -12.15 21.99 14.37
C ARG A 356 -12.00 23.43 13.86
N ARG A 357 -11.12 24.24 14.48
CA ARG A 357 -10.91 25.63 14.09
C ARG A 357 -10.30 25.75 12.69
N VAL A 358 -9.31 24.91 12.40
CA VAL A 358 -8.65 24.87 11.07
C VAL A 358 -9.65 24.37 10.02
N ARG A 359 -10.39 23.28 10.30
CA ARG A 359 -11.42 22.75 9.39
C ARG A 359 -12.52 23.79 9.10
N ALA A 360 -13.00 24.48 10.11
CA ALA A 360 -13.96 25.58 9.92
C ALA A 360 -13.38 26.71 9.06
N GLY A 361 -12.09 27.02 9.22
CA GLY A 361 -11.39 27.99 8.38
C GLY A 361 -11.32 27.55 6.91
N LEU A 362 -10.99 26.29 6.65
CA LEU A 362 -10.95 25.70 5.32
C LEU A 362 -12.32 25.75 4.63
N LEU A 363 -13.38 25.41 5.34
CA LEU A 363 -14.76 25.48 4.84
C LEU A 363 -15.18 26.92 4.50
N ARG A 364 -15.02 27.87 5.44
CA ARG A 364 -15.44 29.27 5.26
C ARG A 364 -14.75 29.96 4.11
N ARG A 365 -13.49 29.59 3.81
CA ARG A 365 -12.73 30.16 2.70
C ARG A 365 -12.88 29.34 1.40
N GLY A 366 -13.61 28.22 1.43
CA GLY A 366 -13.82 27.36 0.26
C GLY A 366 -12.55 26.63 -0.19
N ALA A 367 -11.60 26.41 0.72
CA ALA A 367 -10.36 25.70 0.40
C ALA A 367 -10.55 24.17 0.32
N LEU A 368 -11.52 23.62 1.06
CA LEU A 368 -11.85 22.19 1.02
C LEU A 368 -12.95 21.94 -0.03
N GLN A 369 -12.70 21.05 -0.96
CA GLN A 369 -13.62 20.72 -2.06
C GLN A 369 -14.28 19.37 -1.88
N ALA A 370 -13.55 18.36 -1.35
CA ALA A 370 -14.08 17.03 -1.08
C ALA A 370 -13.32 16.34 0.04
N VAL A 371 -14.04 15.42 0.74
CA VAL A 371 -13.47 14.39 1.60
C VAL A 371 -14.04 13.04 1.16
N ILE A 372 -13.17 12.13 0.78
CA ILE A 372 -13.53 10.84 0.18
C ILE A 372 -12.93 9.74 1.04
N ALA A 373 -13.76 8.92 1.68
CA ALA A 373 -13.33 7.77 2.46
C ALA A 373 -13.03 6.58 1.53
N LEU A 374 -11.85 6.00 1.68
CA LEU A 374 -11.40 4.82 0.95
C LEU A 374 -11.60 3.56 1.79
N PRO A 375 -11.79 2.39 1.16
CA PRO A 375 -11.84 1.11 1.88
C PRO A 375 -10.58 0.86 2.70
N ALA A 376 -10.72 0.15 3.82
CA ALA A 376 -9.57 -0.41 4.52
C ALA A 376 -8.75 -1.30 3.56
N GLY A 377 -7.43 -1.24 3.65
CA GLY A 377 -6.57 -1.94 2.70
C GLY A 377 -6.08 -1.08 1.52
N ALA A 378 -6.60 0.13 1.34
CA ALA A 378 -6.23 1.02 0.24
C ALA A 378 -4.76 1.47 0.28
N ALA A 379 -4.25 1.80 1.46
CA ALA A 379 -2.85 2.18 1.69
C ALA A 379 -2.42 1.91 3.13
N PRO A 380 -1.11 1.91 3.44
CA PRO A 380 -0.63 1.84 4.82
C PRO A 380 -1.09 3.05 5.66
N PRO A 381 -1.49 2.82 6.94
CA PRO A 381 -1.71 1.54 7.60
C PRO A 381 -3.00 0.86 7.12
N TYR A 382 -2.87 -0.33 6.56
CA TYR A 382 -3.96 -1.03 5.85
C TYR A 382 -5.18 -1.39 6.70
N GLY A 383 -5.08 -1.29 8.02
CA GLY A 383 -6.17 -1.65 8.95
C GLY A 383 -7.23 -0.58 9.15
N ILE A 384 -7.08 0.61 8.56
CA ILE A 384 -8.02 1.73 8.72
C ILE A 384 -8.44 2.30 7.36
N PRO A 385 -9.69 2.76 7.21
CA PRO A 385 -10.14 3.48 6.03
C PRO A 385 -9.52 4.89 6.01
N LEU A 386 -8.64 5.17 5.03
CA LEU A 386 -8.04 6.48 4.88
C LEU A 386 -8.95 7.40 4.06
N HIS A 387 -8.73 8.71 4.16
CA HIS A 387 -9.47 9.71 3.40
C HIS A 387 -8.60 10.39 2.35
N LEU A 388 -9.16 10.68 1.18
CA LEU A 388 -8.60 11.65 0.25
C LEU A 388 -9.25 13.02 0.50
N TRP A 389 -8.43 14.01 0.78
CA TRP A 389 -8.87 15.40 0.86
C TRP A 389 -8.50 16.12 -0.42
N VAL A 390 -9.51 16.64 -1.13
CA VAL A 390 -9.30 17.47 -2.32
C VAL A 390 -9.41 18.92 -1.89
N LEU A 391 -8.35 19.68 -2.09
CA LEU A 391 -8.21 21.07 -1.70
C LEU A 391 -8.01 21.94 -2.94
N ARG A 392 -8.47 23.18 -2.86
CA ARG A 392 -8.22 24.22 -3.86
C ARG A 392 -7.78 25.50 -3.17
N ARG A 393 -6.71 26.11 -3.64
CA ARG A 393 -6.34 27.43 -3.13
C ARG A 393 -7.38 28.46 -3.56
N PRO A 394 -8.00 29.22 -2.63
CA PRO A 394 -8.96 30.25 -2.96
C PRO A 394 -8.37 31.32 -3.90
N GLU A 395 -9.15 31.76 -4.86
CA GLU A 395 -8.77 32.82 -5.79
C GLU A 395 -9.29 34.19 -5.27
N PRO A 396 -8.47 35.25 -5.23
CA PRO A 396 -8.92 36.57 -4.84
C PRO A 396 -10.10 37.04 -5.72
N GLY A 397 -11.18 37.53 -5.10
CA GLY A 397 -12.36 38.01 -5.81
C GLY A 397 -13.33 36.94 -6.30
N VAL A 398 -13.00 35.66 -6.16
CA VAL A 398 -13.91 34.55 -6.48
C VAL A 398 -14.68 34.15 -5.22
N ARG A 399 -15.99 33.92 -5.37
CA ARG A 399 -16.83 33.50 -4.23
C ARG A 399 -16.41 32.11 -3.78
N PRO A 400 -16.23 31.85 -2.47
CA PRO A 400 -15.96 30.54 -1.94
C PRO A 400 -17.01 29.49 -2.35
N ALA A 401 -16.60 28.25 -2.52
CA ALA A 401 -17.54 27.14 -2.74
C ALA A 401 -18.57 27.09 -1.61
N ALA A 402 -19.84 26.95 -1.99
CA ALA A 402 -20.95 26.91 -1.02
C ALA A 402 -21.17 25.51 -0.43
N ASP A 403 -20.56 24.50 -1.03
CA ASP A 403 -20.74 23.10 -0.71
C ASP A 403 -19.44 22.29 -0.81
N VAL A 404 -19.41 21.13 -0.14
CA VAL A 404 -18.30 20.18 -0.13
C VAL A 404 -18.85 18.80 -0.51
N LEU A 405 -18.15 18.08 -1.38
CA LEU A 405 -18.46 16.70 -1.69
C LEU A 405 -17.95 15.79 -0.55
N LEU A 406 -18.83 15.02 0.04
CA LEU A 406 -18.48 13.90 0.93
C LEU A 406 -18.78 12.59 0.20
N ALA A 407 -17.83 11.68 0.13
CA ALA A 407 -18.02 10.39 -0.50
C ALA A 407 -17.47 9.25 0.39
N ASP A 408 -18.17 8.14 0.42
CA ASP A 408 -17.79 6.95 1.19
C ASP A 408 -17.78 5.73 0.28
N THR A 409 -16.59 5.23 -0.01
CA THR A 409 -16.39 4.02 -0.82
C THR A 409 -16.07 2.79 0.04
N THR A 410 -16.13 2.92 1.37
CA THR A 410 -15.81 1.82 2.30
C THR A 410 -16.81 0.66 2.24
N GLY A 411 -18.03 0.92 1.80
CA GLY A 411 -19.11 -0.05 1.66
C GLY A 411 -19.27 -0.64 0.26
N LEU A 412 -18.40 -0.27 -0.70
CA LEU A 412 -18.47 -0.86 -2.03
C LEU A 412 -18.23 -2.37 -1.96
N PRO A 413 -19.06 -3.17 -2.65
CA PRO A 413 -18.85 -4.62 -2.68
C PRO A 413 -17.46 -4.89 -3.27
N GLY A 414 -16.72 -5.79 -2.61
CA GLY A 414 -15.52 -6.36 -3.21
C GLY A 414 -15.82 -7.01 -4.55
N PRO A 415 -14.80 -7.47 -5.30
CA PRO A 415 -14.98 -7.96 -6.65
C PRO A 415 -16.12 -8.98 -6.73
N THR A 416 -17.14 -8.65 -7.50
CA THR A 416 -18.32 -9.51 -7.75
C THR A 416 -17.91 -10.66 -8.65
N THR A 417 -17.04 -11.54 -8.18
CA THR A 417 -16.97 -12.90 -8.66
C THR A 417 -17.82 -13.74 -7.72
N ALA A 418 -18.91 -14.21 -8.23
CA ALA A 418 -19.98 -14.93 -7.58
C ALA A 418 -19.49 -16.01 -6.58
N ALA A 419 -19.17 -15.59 -5.35
CA ALA A 419 -19.22 -16.40 -4.11
C ALA A 419 -18.95 -15.49 -2.93
N PRO A 420 -19.88 -15.41 -1.99
CA PRO A 420 -19.74 -14.61 -0.78
C PRO A 420 -18.83 -15.32 0.22
N GLU A 421 -17.79 -14.64 0.67
CA GLU A 421 -16.71 -15.21 1.48
C GLU A 421 -16.82 -14.92 2.97
N ALA A 422 -16.29 -15.89 3.74
CA ALA A 422 -16.11 -15.83 5.18
C ALA A 422 -15.14 -14.71 5.59
N ALA A 423 -15.40 -14.12 6.77
CA ALA A 423 -14.58 -13.07 7.37
C ALA A 423 -13.09 -13.48 7.51
N PRO A 424 -12.14 -12.58 7.22
CA PRO A 424 -10.74 -12.91 7.17
C PRO A 424 -10.11 -13.00 8.56
N THR A 425 -9.47 -14.10 8.85
CA THR A 425 -8.36 -14.11 9.80
C THR A 425 -7.07 -13.85 9.02
N GLY A 426 -6.65 -12.58 8.93
CA GLY A 426 -5.28 -12.18 8.55
C GLY A 426 -4.95 -12.07 7.05
N GLY A 427 -5.90 -12.14 6.12
CA GLY A 427 -5.68 -11.92 4.68
C GLY A 427 -6.11 -10.52 4.26
N ARG A 428 -5.29 -9.83 3.47
CA ARG A 428 -5.68 -8.56 2.82
C ARG A 428 -6.87 -8.83 1.91
N GLU A 429 -8.05 -8.26 2.20
CA GLU A 429 -9.15 -8.21 1.24
C GLU A 429 -8.63 -7.61 -0.07
N ARG A 430 -8.86 -8.29 -1.19
CA ARG A 430 -8.54 -7.74 -2.50
C ARG A 430 -9.56 -6.66 -2.80
N LEU A 431 -9.12 -5.40 -2.74
CA LEU A 431 -9.94 -4.27 -3.18
C LEU A 431 -10.20 -4.35 -4.68
N ASP A 432 -11.44 -4.13 -5.07
CA ASP A 432 -11.79 -3.87 -6.47
C ASP A 432 -11.41 -2.42 -6.82
N TRP A 433 -10.12 -2.21 -7.11
CA TRP A 433 -9.62 -0.88 -7.44
C TRP A 433 -10.31 -0.23 -8.64
N PRO A 434 -10.65 -0.94 -9.73
CA PRO A 434 -11.45 -0.39 -10.80
C PRO A 434 -12.79 0.16 -10.31
N ALA A 435 -13.52 -0.58 -9.48
CA ALA A 435 -14.80 -0.14 -8.92
C ALA A 435 -14.63 1.06 -7.97
N VAL A 436 -13.64 1.02 -7.06
CA VAL A 436 -13.33 2.14 -6.16
C VAL A 436 -12.97 3.40 -6.96
N ARG A 437 -12.08 3.26 -7.96
CA ARG A 437 -11.67 4.37 -8.82
C ARG A 437 -12.84 4.97 -9.59
N ALA A 438 -13.69 4.14 -10.18
CA ALA A 438 -14.88 4.59 -10.91
C ALA A 438 -15.82 5.37 -9.97
N ALA A 439 -16.19 4.80 -8.82
CA ALA A 439 -17.09 5.45 -7.86
C ALA A 439 -16.54 6.80 -7.36
N VAL A 440 -15.24 6.88 -7.07
CA VAL A 440 -14.59 8.13 -6.62
C VAL A 440 -14.61 9.19 -7.73
N LEU A 441 -14.21 8.81 -8.95
CA LEU A 441 -14.11 9.76 -10.07
C LEU A 441 -15.47 10.21 -10.56
N ASP A 442 -16.47 9.33 -10.55
CA ASP A 442 -17.85 9.67 -10.92
C ASP A 442 -18.44 10.63 -9.88
N ALA A 443 -18.32 10.33 -8.58
CA ALA A 443 -18.72 11.23 -7.51
C ALA A 443 -18.06 12.61 -7.62
N TRP A 444 -16.74 12.65 -7.92
CA TRP A 444 -15.98 13.90 -8.08
C TRP A 444 -16.40 14.73 -9.29
N ARG A 445 -16.63 14.06 -10.43
CA ARG A 445 -16.97 14.74 -11.70
C ARG A 445 -18.41 15.20 -11.74
N GLU A 446 -19.33 14.36 -11.29
CA GLU A 446 -20.76 14.63 -11.35
C GLU A 446 -21.23 15.51 -10.18
N ARG A 447 -20.54 15.46 -9.03
CA ARG A 447 -20.94 16.16 -7.79
C ARG A 447 -22.43 15.98 -7.51
N ALA A 448 -22.88 14.73 -7.56
CA ALA A 448 -24.25 14.33 -7.37
C ALA A 448 -24.44 13.55 -6.08
N ASP A 449 -25.65 13.63 -5.50
CA ASP A 449 -26.04 12.80 -4.38
C ASP A 449 -26.34 11.40 -4.89
N VAL A 450 -25.56 10.42 -4.41
CA VAL A 450 -25.77 8.99 -4.67
C VAL A 450 -25.92 8.29 -3.33
N GLU A 451 -27.05 7.64 -3.12
CA GLU A 451 -27.40 7.00 -1.86
C GLU A 451 -26.27 6.05 -1.39
N GLY A 452 -25.79 6.28 -0.17
CA GLY A 452 -24.72 5.49 0.45
C GLY A 452 -23.32 5.66 -0.14
N VAL A 453 -23.14 6.47 -1.20
CA VAL A 453 -21.85 6.63 -1.89
C VAL A 453 -21.36 8.08 -1.83
N SER A 454 -22.20 9.06 -2.14
CA SER A 454 -21.80 10.47 -2.17
C SER A 454 -22.92 11.42 -1.83
N ARG A 455 -22.57 12.54 -1.23
CA ARG A 455 -23.47 13.66 -0.92
C ARG A 455 -22.74 14.99 -1.08
N VAL A 456 -23.41 15.94 -1.73
CA VAL A 456 -22.95 17.34 -1.79
C VAL A 456 -23.58 18.10 -0.61
N VAL A 457 -22.76 18.43 0.39
CA VAL A 457 -23.22 18.99 1.65
C VAL A 457 -22.95 20.49 1.68
N PRO A 458 -23.98 21.34 1.92
CA PRO A 458 -23.78 22.77 2.12
C PRO A 458 -22.79 23.05 3.25
N VAL A 459 -21.86 23.95 3.05
CA VAL A 459 -20.85 24.33 4.06
C VAL A 459 -21.48 24.72 5.39
N VAL A 460 -22.68 25.36 5.37
CA VAL A 460 -23.39 25.76 6.58
C VAL A 460 -23.79 24.57 7.46
N GLU A 461 -24.11 23.42 6.87
CA GLU A 461 -24.43 22.20 7.62
C GLU A 461 -23.20 21.59 8.30
N LEU A 462 -22.00 21.77 7.73
CA LEU A 462 -20.73 21.26 8.26
C LEU A 462 -20.10 22.18 9.33
N LEU A 463 -20.63 23.40 9.51
CA LEU A 463 -20.13 24.37 10.48
C LEU A 463 -20.83 24.24 11.84
N ASP A 464 -21.11 23.02 12.27
CA ASP A 464 -21.59 22.70 13.61
C ASP A 464 -20.48 22.85 14.68
N ASP A 465 -20.79 22.53 15.94
CA ASP A 465 -19.86 22.66 17.06
C ASP A 465 -18.61 21.78 16.93
N ASP A 466 -18.69 20.64 16.24
CA ASP A 466 -17.60 19.69 16.08
C ASP A 466 -16.84 19.85 14.75
N VAL A 467 -17.50 20.41 13.73
CA VAL A 467 -17.01 20.54 12.35
C VAL A 467 -16.45 19.17 11.88
N ASP A 468 -17.27 18.14 12.01
CA ASP A 468 -16.91 16.79 11.61
C ASP A 468 -17.10 16.62 10.11
N LEU A 469 -16.02 16.22 9.41
CA LEU A 469 -15.95 16.05 7.96
C LEU A 469 -15.89 14.57 7.57
N ALA A 470 -16.08 13.63 8.51
CA ALA A 470 -16.03 12.20 8.22
C ALA A 470 -17.23 11.80 7.33
N PRO A 471 -17.04 11.28 6.11
CA PRO A 471 -18.13 10.93 5.22
C PRO A 471 -19.15 10.00 5.85
N ALA A 472 -18.72 9.02 6.63
CA ALA A 472 -19.60 8.06 7.33
C ALA A 472 -20.63 8.71 8.27
N ARG A 473 -20.41 9.94 8.74
CA ARG A 473 -21.38 10.69 9.57
C ARG A 473 -22.49 11.30 8.75
N HIS A 474 -22.22 11.67 7.51
CA HIS A 474 -23.12 12.42 6.64
C HIS A 474 -23.78 11.57 5.56
N LEU A 475 -23.28 10.34 5.40
CA LEU A 475 -23.73 9.35 4.43
C LEU A 475 -24.15 8.08 5.17
N PRO A 476 -25.41 7.96 5.59
CA PRO A 476 -25.89 6.72 6.18
C PRO A 476 -25.68 5.59 5.18
N ARG A 477 -25.07 4.51 5.63
CA ARG A 477 -24.87 3.33 4.77
C ARG A 477 -26.23 2.75 4.42
N PRO A 478 -26.48 2.39 3.15
CA PRO A 478 -27.61 1.54 2.83
C PRO A 478 -27.47 0.24 3.65
N ALA A 479 -28.55 -0.19 4.26
CA ALA A 479 -28.53 -1.43 5.04
C ALA A 479 -28.00 -2.59 4.17
N PRO A 480 -27.01 -3.36 4.62
CA PRO A 480 -26.51 -4.52 3.88
C PRO A 480 -27.68 -5.44 3.55
N GLY A 481 -27.94 -5.67 2.27
CA GLY A 481 -29.00 -6.53 1.82
C GLY A 481 -30.21 -5.87 1.13
N GLY A 482 -30.13 -4.57 0.76
CA GLY A 482 -31.19 -3.92 -0.02
C GLY A 482 -32.47 -3.64 0.75
N GLY A 483 -32.36 -3.25 2.01
CA GLY A 483 -33.51 -2.96 2.87
C GLY A 483 -34.31 -4.21 3.31
N ALA A 484 -35.55 -4.02 3.77
CA ALA A 484 -36.37 -5.12 4.28
C ALA A 484 -36.61 -6.27 3.30
N SER A 485 -36.65 -5.98 1.97
CA SER A 485 -36.82 -7.01 0.92
C SER A 485 -35.58 -7.89 0.77
N GLY A 486 -34.38 -7.28 0.74
CA GLY A 486 -33.13 -8.03 0.63
C GLY A 486 -32.83 -8.86 1.86
N LEU A 487 -33.15 -8.36 3.07
CA LEU A 487 -33.08 -9.16 4.30
C LEU A 487 -34.06 -10.34 4.28
N GLY A 488 -35.23 -10.19 3.64
CA GLY A 488 -36.17 -11.27 3.40
C GLY A 488 -35.55 -12.37 2.53
N GLU A 489 -34.91 -12.01 1.43
CA GLU A 489 -34.22 -12.97 0.56
C GLU A 489 -33.06 -13.70 1.26
N ILE A 490 -32.26 -12.96 2.03
CA ILE A 490 -31.17 -13.56 2.82
C ILE A 490 -31.73 -14.55 3.82
N ARG A 491 -32.83 -14.21 4.52
CA ARG A 491 -33.50 -15.09 5.46
C ARG A 491 -34.01 -16.37 4.81
N GLU A 492 -34.62 -16.27 3.63
CA GLU A 492 -35.11 -17.43 2.88
C GLU A 492 -33.95 -18.33 2.43
N LYS A 493 -32.88 -17.76 1.87
CA LYS A 493 -31.66 -18.49 1.51
C LYS A 493 -31.02 -19.18 2.72
N LEU A 494 -30.97 -18.49 3.86
CA LEU A 494 -30.45 -19.07 5.12
C LEU A 494 -31.32 -20.24 5.58
N ALA A 495 -32.64 -20.09 5.59
CA ALA A 495 -33.56 -21.15 6.00
C ALA A 495 -33.41 -22.40 5.11
N GLU A 496 -33.32 -22.24 3.80
CA GLU A 496 -33.10 -23.33 2.86
C GLU A 496 -31.71 -23.97 3.07
N THR A 497 -30.65 -23.16 3.26
CA THR A 497 -29.31 -23.68 3.51
C THR A 497 -29.25 -24.48 4.82
N LEU A 498 -29.91 -24.00 5.90
CA LEU A 498 -30.00 -24.72 7.16
C LEU A 498 -30.75 -26.06 7.03
N ARG A 499 -31.83 -26.10 6.22
CA ARG A 499 -32.56 -27.33 5.92
C ARG A 499 -31.66 -28.34 5.20
N LEU A 500 -30.96 -27.92 4.15
CA LEU A 500 -30.01 -28.78 3.40
C LEU A 500 -28.85 -29.22 4.31
N THR A 501 -28.35 -28.34 5.16
CA THR A 501 -27.28 -28.65 6.13
C THR A 501 -27.73 -29.76 7.10
N ALA A 502 -28.99 -29.70 7.56
CA ALA A 502 -29.54 -30.75 8.45
C ALA A 502 -29.60 -32.13 7.76
N GLU A 503 -29.86 -32.18 6.47
CA GLU A 503 -29.86 -33.43 5.68
C GLU A 503 -28.44 -34.00 5.49
N LEU A 504 -27.40 -33.15 5.52
CA LEU A 504 -26.00 -33.54 5.39
C LEU A 504 -25.34 -33.94 6.73
N VAL A 505 -26.05 -33.88 7.86
CA VAL A 505 -25.49 -34.23 9.17
C VAL A 505 -24.92 -35.65 9.12
N PRO A 506 -23.63 -35.84 9.46
CA PRO A 506 -23.00 -37.17 9.42
C PRO A 506 -23.70 -38.12 10.40
N PRO A 507 -23.82 -39.42 10.04
CA PRO A 507 -24.38 -40.40 10.95
C PRO A 507 -23.53 -40.58 12.21
N ALA A 508 -24.12 -41.09 13.28
CA ALA A 508 -23.45 -41.31 14.55
C ALA A 508 -22.18 -42.13 14.38
N ALA A 509 -21.08 -41.71 15.03
CA ALA A 509 -19.83 -42.44 15.01
C ALA A 509 -19.98 -43.81 15.67
N VAL A 510 -19.59 -44.84 14.96
CA VAL A 510 -19.53 -46.21 15.49
C VAL A 510 -18.08 -46.50 15.91
N PRO A 511 -17.85 -46.96 17.18
CA PRO A 511 -16.51 -47.28 17.63
C PRO A 511 -15.93 -48.42 16.75
N ALA A 512 -14.79 -48.15 16.10
CA ALA A 512 -14.02 -49.18 15.42
C ALA A 512 -12.97 -49.74 16.38
N GLY A 513 -12.76 -51.05 16.36
CA GLY A 513 -11.63 -51.65 17.04
C GLY A 513 -10.31 -51.06 16.51
N SER A 514 -9.25 -51.00 17.34
CA SER A 514 -7.95 -50.46 16.93
C SER A 514 -7.26 -51.38 15.92
N ALA A 515 -7.67 -51.30 14.66
CA ALA A 515 -6.96 -51.95 13.57
C ALA A 515 -5.72 -51.12 13.22
N HIS A 516 -4.53 -51.62 13.45
CA HIS A 516 -3.28 -51.03 12.96
C HIS A 516 -3.19 -51.29 11.46
N LEU A 517 -3.61 -50.29 10.68
CA LEU A 517 -3.47 -50.33 9.24
C LEU A 517 -2.00 -50.05 8.85
N PRO A 518 -1.41 -50.85 7.92
CA PRO A 518 -0.08 -50.53 7.41
C PRO A 518 -0.09 -49.19 6.71
N LEU A 519 0.91 -48.36 7.03
CA LEU A 519 1.03 -47.00 6.49
C LEU A 519 1.97 -46.96 5.29
N THR A 520 1.76 -46.00 4.42
CA THR A 520 2.67 -45.56 3.36
C THR A 520 2.74 -44.06 3.35
N THR A 521 3.78 -43.50 2.78
CA THR A 521 3.92 -42.05 2.63
C THR A 521 3.50 -41.57 1.23
N VAL A 522 3.06 -40.32 1.13
CA VAL A 522 2.82 -39.66 -0.17
C VAL A 522 4.08 -39.76 -1.05
N GLY A 523 5.27 -39.61 -0.47
CA GLY A 523 6.54 -39.75 -1.20
C GLY A 523 6.80 -41.15 -1.75
N GLU A 524 6.36 -42.21 -1.04
CA GLU A 524 6.44 -43.62 -1.54
C GLU A 524 5.45 -43.85 -2.68
N LEU A 525 4.23 -43.35 -2.55
CA LEU A 525 3.21 -43.41 -3.60
C LEU A 525 3.64 -42.69 -4.88
N ALA A 526 4.29 -41.54 -4.74
CA ALA A 526 4.83 -40.82 -5.89
C ALA A 526 5.97 -41.56 -6.58
N ARG A 527 6.86 -42.20 -5.82
CA ARG A 527 7.93 -43.06 -6.37
C ARG A 527 7.41 -44.31 -7.05
N ALA A 528 6.30 -44.83 -6.55
CA ALA A 528 5.61 -45.99 -7.13
C ALA A 528 4.74 -45.66 -8.35
N GLY A 529 4.61 -44.40 -8.73
CA GLY A 529 3.78 -43.94 -9.84
C GLY A 529 2.28 -43.88 -9.56
N ALA A 530 1.85 -44.13 -8.30
CA ALA A 530 0.45 -44.06 -7.90
C ALA A 530 -0.09 -42.62 -7.77
N LEU A 531 0.79 -41.62 -7.73
CA LEU A 531 0.42 -40.20 -7.81
C LEU A 531 1.58 -39.38 -8.39
N LEU A 532 1.21 -38.23 -9.00
CA LEU A 532 2.13 -37.19 -9.49
C LEU A 532 2.14 -36.02 -8.53
N LEU A 533 3.33 -35.52 -8.17
CA LEU A 533 3.53 -34.33 -7.34
C LEU A 533 4.03 -33.16 -8.19
N ARG A 534 3.36 -31.99 -8.09
CA ARG A 534 3.79 -30.73 -8.71
C ARG A 534 3.73 -29.59 -7.70
N THR A 535 4.58 -28.58 -7.87
CA THR A 535 4.57 -27.38 -7.04
C THR A 535 4.08 -26.21 -7.90
N GLY A 536 3.21 -25.39 -7.35
CA GLY A 536 2.69 -24.22 -8.05
C GLY A 536 3.72 -23.09 -8.17
N THR A 537 3.78 -22.50 -9.36
CA THR A 537 4.67 -21.39 -9.69
C THR A 537 3.90 -20.14 -10.12
N ALA A 538 2.63 -20.30 -10.54
CA ALA A 538 1.81 -19.21 -11.05
C ALA A 538 1.52 -18.13 -9.98
N ALA A 539 1.72 -16.85 -10.35
CA ALA A 539 1.26 -15.73 -9.55
C ALA A 539 -0.15 -15.31 -10.01
N PRO A 540 -1.01 -14.75 -9.14
CA PRO A 540 -2.27 -14.17 -9.55
C PRO A 540 -2.04 -13.15 -10.68
N GLY A 541 -2.78 -13.27 -11.81
CA GLY A 541 -2.65 -12.39 -12.96
C GLY A 541 -1.47 -12.66 -13.90
N SER A 542 -0.63 -13.68 -13.64
CA SER A 542 0.52 -14.02 -14.51
C SER A 542 0.18 -15.06 -15.59
N ALA A 543 -0.99 -15.69 -15.52
CA ALA A 543 -1.45 -16.70 -16.47
C ALA A 543 -2.71 -16.24 -17.21
N PRO A 544 -2.93 -16.69 -18.46
CA PRO A 544 -4.14 -16.37 -19.24
C PRO A 544 -5.40 -17.10 -18.72
N VAL A 545 -5.26 -17.92 -17.68
CA VAL A 545 -6.32 -18.71 -17.05
C VAL A 545 -6.43 -18.31 -15.58
N PRO A 546 -7.59 -18.57 -14.92
CA PRO A 546 -7.74 -18.37 -13.47
C PRO A 546 -6.61 -19.05 -12.69
N VAL A 547 -6.14 -18.46 -11.61
CA VAL A 547 -5.10 -19.06 -10.76
C VAL A 547 -5.72 -19.45 -9.43
N LEU A 548 -5.66 -20.74 -9.07
CA LEU A 548 -6.04 -21.21 -7.74
C LEU A 548 -5.01 -20.74 -6.71
N THR A 549 -5.45 -20.01 -5.69
CA THR A 549 -4.59 -19.46 -4.65
C THR A 549 -4.68 -20.28 -3.35
N GLU A 550 -3.73 -20.06 -2.42
CA GLU A 550 -3.78 -20.64 -1.07
C GLU A 550 -5.08 -20.25 -0.34
N HIS A 551 -5.50 -19.01 -0.51
CA HIS A 551 -6.76 -18.50 0.03
C HIS A 551 -7.97 -19.30 -0.49
N ASP A 552 -8.03 -19.56 -1.81
CA ASP A 552 -9.13 -20.31 -2.42
C ASP A 552 -9.21 -21.76 -1.90
N VAL A 553 -8.06 -22.37 -1.59
CA VAL A 553 -8.00 -23.71 -0.99
C VAL A 553 -8.51 -23.70 0.44
N LEU A 554 -8.16 -22.67 1.24
CA LEU A 554 -8.56 -22.55 2.64
C LEU A 554 -10.04 -22.17 2.80
N THR A 555 -10.57 -21.33 1.91
CA THR A 555 -11.95 -20.82 1.99
C THR A 555 -12.96 -21.67 1.21
N GLY A 556 -12.49 -22.49 0.28
CA GLY A 556 -13.35 -23.21 -0.66
C GLY A 556 -13.79 -22.38 -1.86
N ALA A 557 -13.26 -21.16 -2.03
CA ALA A 557 -13.63 -20.24 -3.10
C ALA A 557 -13.25 -20.75 -4.50
N ALA A 558 -13.96 -20.27 -5.53
CA ALA A 558 -13.59 -20.52 -6.91
C ALA A 558 -12.34 -19.71 -7.29
N PRO A 559 -11.46 -20.19 -8.18
CA PRO A 559 -10.33 -19.43 -8.68
C PRO A 559 -10.78 -18.13 -9.33
N ALA A 560 -10.15 -17.00 -8.98
CA ALA A 560 -10.48 -15.69 -9.54
C ALA A 560 -10.20 -15.66 -11.06
N ALA A 561 -11.09 -15.03 -11.83
CA ALA A 561 -10.92 -14.82 -13.28
C ALA A 561 -9.58 -14.09 -13.55
N PRO A 562 -8.92 -14.37 -14.70
CA PRO A 562 -7.71 -13.65 -15.07
C PRO A 562 -8.03 -12.17 -15.21
N ALA A 563 -7.24 -11.31 -14.56
CA ALA A 563 -7.26 -9.88 -14.88
C ALA A 563 -6.89 -9.74 -16.35
N ALA A 564 -7.62 -8.89 -17.09
CA ALA A 564 -7.29 -8.63 -18.49
C ALA A 564 -5.79 -8.31 -18.62
N PRO A 565 -5.06 -8.93 -19.55
CA PRO A 565 -3.63 -8.66 -19.67
C PRO A 565 -3.44 -7.18 -19.98
N PRO A 566 -2.48 -6.50 -19.34
CA PRO A 566 -2.06 -5.21 -19.84
C PRO A 566 -1.61 -5.39 -21.29
N ALA A 567 -2.11 -4.56 -22.18
CA ALA A 567 -1.74 -4.56 -23.56
C ALA A 567 -0.28 -4.13 -23.71
N ALA A 568 0.68 -5.03 -23.52
CA ALA A 568 2.08 -4.92 -23.94
C ALA A 568 2.76 -6.28 -23.77
N GLU A 569 3.02 -6.95 -24.89
CA GLU A 569 4.18 -7.79 -25.18
C GLU A 569 4.62 -8.81 -24.11
N ALA A 570 4.01 -9.97 -24.14
CA ALA A 570 4.61 -11.21 -23.67
C ALA A 570 5.70 -11.68 -24.67
N THR A 571 6.87 -11.06 -24.61
CA THR A 571 8.10 -11.60 -25.19
C THR A 571 9.07 -11.91 -24.06
N GLY A 572 8.95 -13.09 -23.50
CA GLY A 572 9.86 -13.62 -22.48
C GLY A 572 9.76 -15.13 -22.47
N THR A 573 10.65 -15.78 -23.21
CA THR A 573 10.95 -17.20 -23.17
C THR A 573 11.53 -17.58 -21.81
N ASP A 574 10.68 -17.93 -20.88
CA ASP A 574 10.85 -18.87 -19.78
C ASP A 574 9.45 -19.19 -19.27
N ALA A 575 8.69 -19.94 -20.08
CA ALA A 575 7.50 -20.62 -19.64
C ALA A 575 7.95 -21.74 -18.72
N ASP A 576 8.13 -21.45 -17.43
CA ASP A 576 7.95 -22.44 -16.38
C ASP A 576 6.56 -23.01 -16.63
N GLU A 577 6.50 -24.29 -16.99
CA GLU A 577 5.30 -24.97 -17.50
C GLU A 577 4.16 -24.76 -16.51
N THR A 578 3.18 -23.91 -16.88
CA THR A 578 2.04 -23.58 -16.02
C THR A 578 1.27 -24.87 -15.74
N VAL A 579 1.27 -25.33 -14.51
CA VAL A 579 0.55 -26.56 -14.11
C VAL A 579 -0.95 -26.26 -14.08
N LEU A 580 -1.70 -26.85 -14.99
CA LEU A 580 -3.16 -26.76 -15.00
C LEU A 580 -3.78 -27.88 -14.16
N LEU A 581 -4.88 -27.53 -13.48
CA LEU A 581 -5.64 -28.40 -12.61
C LEU A 581 -6.62 -29.26 -13.44
N GLU A 582 -6.72 -30.54 -13.07
CA GLU A 582 -7.66 -31.51 -13.63
C GLU A 582 -8.66 -31.97 -12.58
N PRO A 583 -9.88 -32.40 -12.96
CA PRO A 583 -10.83 -32.96 -12.01
C PRO A 583 -10.23 -34.18 -11.28
N GLY A 584 -10.35 -34.20 -9.96
CA GLY A 584 -9.77 -35.26 -9.13
C GLY A 584 -8.35 -34.98 -8.63
N ASP A 585 -7.71 -33.91 -9.04
CA ASP A 585 -6.49 -33.42 -8.40
C ASP A 585 -6.74 -33.06 -6.93
N VAL A 586 -5.76 -33.25 -6.07
CA VAL A 586 -5.80 -32.81 -4.67
C VAL A 586 -4.77 -31.73 -4.46
N VAL A 587 -5.21 -30.56 -3.99
CA VAL A 587 -4.34 -29.39 -3.76
C VAL A 587 -4.20 -29.14 -2.26
N VAL A 588 -2.97 -28.96 -1.80
CA VAL A 588 -2.62 -28.65 -0.40
C VAL A 588 -1.76 -27.41 -0.30
N PRO A 589 -1.99 -26.51 0.69
CA PRO A 589 -1.11 -25.36 0.95
C PRO A 589 0.20 -25.80 1.60
N VAL A 590 1.30 -25.16 1.21
CA VAL A 590 2.66 -25.46 1.73
C VAL A 590 3.00 -24.59 2.93
N VAL A 591 2.38 -23.43 3.06
CA VAL A 591 2.61 -22.42 4.12
C VAL A 591 1.31 -22.21 4.90
N GLY A 592 1.38 -21.92 6.20
CA GLY A 592 0.20 -21.54 6.99
C GLY A 592 -0.34 -22.61 7.94
N GLY A 593 0.25 -23.80 8.01
CA GLY A 593 -0.01 -24.78 9.10
C GLY A 593 -1.43 -25.35 9.21
N GLY A 594 -2.32 -25.09 8.23
CA GLY A 594 -3.69 -25.60 8.21
C GLY A 594 -3.79 -27.00 7.65
N SER A 595 -4.71 -27.83 8.21
CA SER A 595 -5.03 -29.18 7.71
C SER A 595 -6.00 -29.11 6.51
N ALA A 596 -5.75 -28.22 5.55
CA ALA A 596 -6.59 -28.07 4.37
C ALA A 596 -6.09 -28.93 3.21
N ALA A 597 -7.02 -29.64 2.57
CA ALA A 597 -6.79 -30.30 1.30
C ALA A 597 -8.09 -30.17 0.46
N ARG A 598 -7.96 -29.70 -0.77
CA ARG A 598 -9.09 -29.51 -1.68
C ARG A 598 -9.02 -30.49 -2.83
N VAL A 599 -10.10 -31.18 -3.10
CA VAL A 599 -10.27 -31.95 -4.33
C VAL A 599 -10.78 -31.03 -5.42
N VAL A 600 -10.09 -31.02 -6.56
CA VAL A 600 -10.47 -30.21 -7.72
C VAL A 600 -11.73 -30.79 -8.37
N ASP A 601 -12.74 -29.98 -8.50
CA ASP A 601 -14.01 -30.26 -9.18
C ASP A 601 -14.07 -29.65 -10.56
N GLY A 602 -15.22 -29.78 -11.26
CA GLY A 602 -15.41 -29.21 -12.58
C GLY A 602 -15.36 -27.68 -12.63
N THR A 603 -15.60 -26.98 -11.50
CA THR A 603 -15.59 -25.52 -11.43
C THR A 603 -14.19 -24.97 -11.23
N THR A 604 -13.29 -25.77 -10.65
CA THR A 604 -11.89 -25.42 -10.36
C THR A 604 -10.93 -25.94 -11.45
N ALA A 605 -11.36 -26.94 -12.21
CA ALA A 605 -10.58 -27.53 -13.30
C ALA A 605 -10.25 -26.50 -14.38
N GLY A 606 -9.05 -26.59 -14.96
CA GLY A 606 -8.54 -25.66 -15.97
C GLY A 606 -7.87 -24.42 -15.37
N ALA A 607 -7.96 -24.19 -14.07
CA ALA A 607 -7.20 -23.15 -13.39
C ALA A 607 -5.72 -23.52 -13.29
N ALA A 608 -4.84 -22.51 -13.23
CA ALA A 608 -3.41 -22.68 -12.95
C ALA A 608 -3.15 -22.88 -11.45
N LEU A 609 -2.17 -23.71 -11.11
CA LEU A 609 -1.75 -23.96 -9.74
C LEU A 609 -0.94 -22.76 -9.21
N GLY A 610 -1.45 -22.07 -8.19
CA GLY A 610 -0.83 -20.90 -7.59
C GLY A 610 0.42 -21.20 -6.75
N ARG A 611 1.22 -20.16 -6.46
CA ARG A 611 2.39 -20.24 -5.56
C ARG A 611 1.97 -20.71 -4.18
N ASN A 612 2.89 -21.39 -3.46
CA ASN A 612 2.67 -21.96 -2.13
C ASN A 612 1.63 -23.10 -2.08
N LEU A 613 1.24 -23.63 -3.23
CA LEU A 613 0.40 -24.81 -3.34
C LEU A 613 1.20 -26.00 -3.87
N GLN A 614 0.83 -27.20 -3.43
CA GLN A 614 1.26 -28.46 -4.01
C GLN A 614 0.06 -29.21 -4.57
N LEU A 615 0.23 -29.70 -5.78
CA LEU A 615 -0.70 -30.58 -6.47
C LEU A 615 -0.28 -32.02 -6.26
N LEU A 616 -1.24 -32.85 -5.87
CA LEU A 616 -1.16 -34.28 -5.84
C LEU A 616 -2.20 -34.80 -6.84
N ARG A 617 -1.73 -35.39 -7.95
CA ARG A 617 -2.61 -36.00 -8.98
C ARG A 617 -2.58 -37.49 -8.80
N PRO A 618 -3.62 -38.12 -8.19
CA PRO A 618 -3.69 -39.54 -8.00
C PRO A 618 -3.98 -40.25 -9.32
N ASP A 619 -3.38 -41.44 -9.51
CA ASP A 619 -3.86 -42.38 -10.55
C ASP A 619 -5.20 -42.95 -10.09
N PRO A 620 -6.32 -42.74 -10.82
CA PRO A 620 -7.64 -43.20 -10.41
C PRO A 620 -7.79 -44.73 -10.38
N ALA A 621 -6.84 -45.45 -10.99
CA ALA A 621 -6.78 -46.92 -10.90
C ALA A 621 -6.13 -47.43 -9.61
N ALA A 622 -5.38 -46.55 -8.90
CA ALA A 622 -4.60 -46.94 -7.72
C ALA A 622 -5.01 -46.20 -6.44
N LEU A 623 -5.49 -44.95 -6.54
CA LEU A 623 -5.71 -44.09 -5.40
C LEU A 623 -6.96 -43.17 -5.61
N ASP A 624 -7.89 -43.26 -4.65
CA ASP A 624 -9.08 -42.40 -4.66
C ASP A 624 -8.76 -40.97 -4.19
N PRO A 625 -9.17 -39.91 -4.93
CA PRO A 625 -8.83 -38.53 -4.57
C PRO A 625 -9.45 -38.06 -3.26
N TRP A 626 -10.68 -38.42 -2.93
CA TRP A 626 -11.33 -38.05 -1.68
C TRP A 626 -10.75 -38.77 -0.48
N PHE A 627 -10.35 -40.03 -0.66
CA PHE A 627 -9.57 -40.77 0.33
C PHE A 627 -8.25 -40.07 0.63
N LEU A 628 -7.51 -39.71 -0.41
CA LEU A 628 -6.26 -38.95 -0.29
C LEU A 628 -6.50 -37.64 0.48
N ALA A 629 -7.41 -36.81 0.02
CA ALA A 629 -7.71 -35.49 0.63
C ALA A 629 -8.16 -35.64 2.10
N GLY A 630 -9.02 -36.59 2.40
CA GLY A 630 -9.52 -36.82 3.77
C GLY A 630 -8.44 -37.18 4.77
N PHE A 631 -7.53 -38.08 4.41
CA PHE A 631 -6.40 -38.44 5.27
C PHE A 631 -5.38 -37.32 5.39
N LEU A 632 -5.15 -36.54 4.33
CA LEU A 632 -4.28 -35.36 4.39
C LEU A 632 -4.80 -34.29 5.34
N ARG A 633 -6.11 -34.17 5.54
CA ARG A 633 -6.75 -33.28 6.52
C ARG A 633 -6.61 -33.74 7.98
N GLY A 634 -6.15 -34.96 8.23
CA GLY A 634 -6.01 -35.50 9.58
C GLY A 634 -4.97 -34.74 10.42
N THR A 635 -5.35 -34.23 11.61
CA THR A 635 -4.48 -33.45 12.50
C THR A 635 -3.21 -34.20 12.96
N ALA A 636 -3.24 -35.52 13.04
CA ALA A 636 -2.09 -36.36 13.38
C ALA A 636 -1.00 -36.28 12.29
N ASN A 637 -1.42 -36.26 11.02
CA ASN A 637 -0.54 -36.15 9.87
C ASN A 637 0.23 -34.82 9.87
N HIS A 638 -0.46 -33.75 10.18
CA HIS A 638 0.14 -32.40 10.21
C HIS A 638 1.19 -32.23 11.29
N ARG A 639 0.96 -32.80 12.48
CA ARG A 639 1.96 -32.77 13.57
C ARG A 639 3.24 -33.48 13.22
N GLN A 640 3.18 -34.54 12.42
CA GLN A 640 4.36 -35.30 12.00
C GLN A 640 5.10 -34.70 10.82
N ALA A 641 4.39 -33.97 9.95
CA ALA A 641 4.95 -33.39 8.71
C ALA A 641 5.51 -31.98 8.89
N SER A 642 5.16 -31.27 9.96
CA SER A 642 5.65 -29.92 10.26
C SER A 642 7.07 -30.00 10.83
N SER A 643 8.07 -29.52 10.11
CA SER A 643 9.44 -29.41 10.63
C SER A 643 9.56 -28.17 11.52
N HIS A 644 10.00 -28.33 12.76
CA HIS A 644 10.20 -27.26 13.75
C HIS A 644 11.43 -26.34 13.49
N ALA A 645 11.96 -26.28 12.28
CA ALA A 645 13.26 -25.67 11.98
C ALA A 645 13.20 -24.21 11.49
N SER A 646 12.05 -23.56 11.41
CA SER A 646 11.96 -22.13 11.03
C SER A 646 10.69 -21.47 11.55
N THR A 647 10.71 -20.15 11.69
CA THR A 647 9.61 -19.29 12.14
C THR A 647 8.33 -19.35 11.29
N ALA A 648 8.33 -20.08 10.16
CA ALA A 648 7.16 -20.43 9.35
C ALA A 648 7.11 -21.96 9.19
N ALA A 649 6.10 -22.60 9.76
CA ALA A 649 5.87 -24.04 9.57
C ALA A 649 5.58 -24.32 8.08
N ARG A 650 6.52 -24.97 7.39
CA ARG A 650 6.36 -25.38 6.00
C ARG A 650 6.00 -26.86 5.93
N LEU A 651 4.89 -27.18 5.29
CA LEU A 651 4.41 -28.54 5.12
C LEU A 651 5.19 -29.23 3.98
N ASP A 652 5.82 -30.37 4.27
CA ASP A 652 6.35 -31.28 3.26
C ASP A 652 5.32 -32.42 3.01
N ALA A 653 4.51 -32.27 1.96
CA ALA A 653 3.46 -33.23 1.65
C ALA A 653 3.99 -34.66 1.42
N ARG A 654 5.26 -34.83 1.04
CA ARG A 654 5.88 -36.15 0.83
C ARG A 654 5.94 -36.99 2.11
N ARG A 655 5.95 -36.36 3.28
CA ARG A 655 6.01 -37.00 4.60
C ARG A 655 4.66 -37.40 5.16
N LEU A 656 3.56 -36.95 4.54
CA LEU A 656 2.21 -37.31 4.99
C LEU A 656 1.95 -38.78 4.81
N HIS A 657 1.28 -39.41 5.78
CA HIS A 657 1.02 -40.83 5.84
C HIS A 657 -0.41 -41.16 5.42
N LEU A 658 -0.55 -42.27 4.72
CA LEU A 658 -1.82 -42.83 4.26
C LEU A 658 -1.88 -44.33 4.63
N PRO A 659 -3.03 -44.86 5.05
CA PRO A 659 -3.16 -46.31 5.23
C PRO A 659 -3.19 -47.03 3.87
N ARG A 660 -2.52 -48.18 3.82
CA ARG A 660 -2.58 -49.07 2.65
C ARG A 660 -3.84 -49.89 2.73
N MET A 661 -4.73 -49.74 1.74
CA MET A 661 -5.96 -50.52 1.63
C MET A 661 -6.38 -50.70 0.16
N PRO A 662 -7.20 -51.72 -0.13
CA PRO A 662 -7.74 -51.95 -1.47
C PRO A 662 -8.54 -50.73 -1.97
N LEU A 663 -8.55 -50.46 -3.28
CA LEU A 663 -9.23 -49.34 -3.89
C LEU A 663 -10.72 -49.28 -3.56
N ALA A 664 -11.39 -50.46 -3.44
CA ALA A 664 -12.79 -50.54 -3.03
C ALA A 664 -13.04 -49.95 -1.63
N ASP A 665 -12.14 -50.21 -0.69
CA ASP A 665 -12.22 -49.65 0.66
C ASP A 665 -11.84 -48.16 0.67
N GLN A 666 -10.82 -47.77 -0.12
CA GLN A 666 -10.48 -46.33 -0.30
C GLN A 666 -11.69 -45.52 -0.77
N ARG A 667 -12.46 -46.02 -1.75
CA ARG A 667 -13.67 -45.35 -2.27
C ARG A 667 -14.75 -45.20 -1.19
N ARG A 668 -14.94 -46.22 -0.32
CA ARG A 668 -15.87 -46.11 0.83
C ARG A 668 -15.47 -45.03 1.82
N TYR A 669 -14.18 -44.91 2.14
CA TYR A 669 -13.65 -43.82 2.96
C TYR A 669 -13.76 -42.48 2.23
N GLY A 670 -13.42 -42.43 0.95
CA GLY A 670 -13.51 -41.24 0.11
C GLY A 670 -14.92 -40.67 0.02
N GLU A 671 -15.93 -41.57 -0.10
CA GLU A 671 -17.33 -41.13 -0.07
C GLU A 671 -17.71 -40.48 1.26
N ARG A 672 -17.28 -41.02 2.38
CA ARG A 672 -17.48 -40.42 3.70
C ARG A 672 -16.77 -39.07 3.86
N PHE A 673 -15.54 -38.96 3.39
CA PHE A 673 -14.82 -37.69 3.41
C PHE A 673 -15.47 -36.61 2.51
N ARG A 674 -16.03 -37.02 1.37
CA ARG A 674 -16.80 -36.14 0.50
C ARG A 674 -18.08 -35.63 1.17
N GLU A 675 -18.83 -36.50 1.87
CA GLU A 675 -20.00 -36.12 2.65
C GLU A 675 -19.64 -35.12 3.76
N LEU A 676 -18.53 -35.37 4.49
CA LEU A 676 -18.04 -34.46 5.53
C LEU A 676 -17.63 -33.10 4.95
N ALA A 677 -17.01 -33.04 3.78
CA ALA A 677 -16.66 -31.80 3.11
C ALA A 677 -17.92 -31.03 2.68
N ALA A 678 -18.91 -31.71 2.12
CA ALA A 678 -20.19 -31.10 1.75
C ALA A 678 -20.93 -30.50 2.95
N PHE A 679 -20.93 -31.22 4.09
CA PHE A 679 -21.50 -30.72 5.35
C PHE A 679 -20.76 -29.48 5.87
N GLU A 680 -19.44 -29.48 5.84
CA GLU A 680 -18.61 -28.33 6.25
C GLU A 680 -18.89 -27.10 5.38
N ASP A 681 -18.99 -27.27 4.05
CA ASP A 681 -19.29 -26.17 3.11
C ASP A 681 -20.71 -25.60 3.33
N ALA A 682 -21.69 -26.47 3.61
CA ALA A 682 -23.03 -26.05 3.95
C ALA A 682 -23.07 -25.25 5.26
N LEU A 683 -22.37 -25.69 6.31
CA LEU A 683 -22.24 -24.96 7.58
C LEU A 683 -21.56 -23.59 7.36
N ARG A 684 -20.52 -23.54 6.57
CA ARG A 684 -19.81 -22.29 6.27
C ARG A 684 -20.75 -21.29 5.55
N THR A 685 -21.52 -21.79 4.59
CA THR A 685 -22.51 -20.97 3.87
C THR A 685 -23.63 -20.46 4.79
N ALA A 686 -24.16 -21.33 5.66
CA ALA A 686 -25.17 -20.94 6.64
C ALA A 686 -24.65 -19.90 7.63
N GLY A 687 -23.41 -20.09 8.14
CA GLY A 687 -22.76 -19.13 9.04
C GLY A 687 -22.61 -17.74 8.42
N ARG A 688 -22.24 -17.67 7.16
CA ARG A 688 -22.10 -16.43 6.42
C ARG A 688 -23.45 -15.74 6.19
N LEU A 689 -24.45 -16.46 5.68
CA LEU A 689 -25.80 -15.90 5.50
C LEU A 689 -26.40 -15.43 6.84
N GLY A 690 -26.16 -16.19 7.93
CA GLY A 690 -26.55 -15.80 9.25
C GLY A 690 -25.90 -14.50 9.72
N GLY A 691 -24.60 -14.35 9.50
CA GLY A 691 -23.85 -13.12 9.80
C GLY A 691 -24.41 -11.91 9.04
N LEU A 692 -24.65 -12.05 7.73
CA LEU A 692 -25.22 -10.98 6.90
C LEU A 692 -26.63 -10.60 7.37
N LEU A 693 -27.48 -11.58 7.69
CA LEU A 693 -28.83 -11.32 8.19
C LEU A 693 -28.80 -10.57 9.52
N VAL A 694 -28.01 -11.04 10.48
CA VAL A 694 -27.89 -10.42 11.82
C VAL A 694 -27.37 -9.00 11.70
N GLN A 695 -26.29 -8.78 10.94
CA GLN A 695 -25.74 -7.44 10.75
C GLN A 695 -26.74 -6.51 10.06
N GLY A 696 -27.37 -6.97 8.97
CA GLY A 696 -28.37 -6.18 8.25
C GLY A 696 -29.60 -5.84 9.11
N MET A 697 -30.01 -6.73 10.02
CA MET A 697 -31.07 -6.43 10.98
C MET A 697 -30.65 -5.38 12.02
N TYR A 698 -29.42 -5.46 12.56
CA TYR A 698 -28.92 -4.42 13.46
C TYR A 698 -28.85 -3.06 12.77
N ASP A 699 -28.31 -3.01 11.58
CA ASP A 699 -28.16 -1.77 10.81
C ASP A 699 -29.57 -1.20 10.47
N GLY A 700 -30.45 -2.02 9.93
CA GLY A 700 -31.81 -1.59 9.57
C GLY A 700 -32.67 -1.12 10.73
N LEU A 701 -32.54 -1.74 11.93
CA LEU A 701 -33.20 -1.26 13.15
C LEU A 701 -32.59 0.05 13.64
N ALA A 702 -31.28 0.21 13.57
CA ALA A 702 -30.57 1.43 13.98
C ALA A 702 -30.91 2.62 13.08
N ASP A 703 -31.00 2.38 11.76
CA ASP A 703 -31.30 3.41 10.76
C ASP A 703 -32.80 3.65 10.54
N GLY A 704 -33.67 2.85 11.18
CA GLY A 704 -35.12 2.96 11.02
C GLY A 704 -35.66 2.46 9.67
N THR A 705 -34.86 1.75 8.87
CA THR A 705 -35.28 1.14 7.59
C THR A 705 -35.98 -0.20 7.78
N VAL A 706 -35.86 -0.79 8.99
CA VAL A 706 -36.59 -1.97 9.47
C VAL A 706 -37.29 -1.64 10.78
N THR A 707 -38.55 -2.02 10.91
CA THR A 707 -39.29 -1.86 12.16
C THR A 707 -39.10 -3.09 13.06
N PRO A 708 -39.17 -2.93 14.41
CA PRO A 708 -39.05 -4.03 15.38
C PRO A 708 -40.09 -5.14 15.16
#